data_a322fc6254d1ef4fa8415803b18bbc5d
#
_entry.id   a322fc6254d1ef4fa8415803b18bbc5d
#
_cell.length_a   1.000
_cell.length_b   1.000
_cell.length_c   1.000
_cell.angle_alpha   90.00
_cell.angle_beta   90.00
_cell.angle_gamma   90.00
#
_symmetry.space_group_name_H-M   'P 1'
#
loop_
_entity.id
_entity.type
_entity.pdbx_description
1 polymer ?
#
loop_
_entity_poly.entity_id
_entity_poly.type
_entity_poly.pdbx_seq_one_letter_code
_entity_poly.pdbx_strand_id
1 'polypeptide(L)'
;MHLIVTEKDIAAKRIAEILSGGAASATKVAGANAYRFNSTVVLGLRGHIVKLDFSDEYRDWKTNLHDLIRADVVTVPTHKTIVSGLKRAAKDADRVTIATDFDTEGELIGLEACTIVKSVKDVGVDRVRFSAMTPIEVKRAFRSPTRIDLNLARSGEARQAVDLIWGAALTRFISTSAKRLGNRFLSAGRVQSPTLALIVDRERKIAQFVSEPYWEIYIDLSTSSETFHAKHQADRFRNKASATAAIQNIGDTATVVTFAKTERVDAPPKPFNTTEFLAAASALGISASRAMETAERLYTAGWISYPRTDNTVYPNELDLRLSVSMFRSGPFAENARMLLEKKQLVATRGKKQTTDHPPIYPTMRATQADLEPQSWKVYELVVRRFFATLSDPARWCTKKVTLDSRGEQLRATGLELSYRGWRYHYPYAQTQERYLPDLHEGEVVTVTNKQLVEKETQPPQRWGQGQLIKKMDELGLGTKSTRHEIIKKLAQRGYVDVNPLRPTGIACSVTQSLERYAPTITKPEMTRLLEEEMDKIKTGTLSKEFVVVSSTNILDMVLSTLDEQLEEISKSLQEGLRGDATVGTCPQCSSDLIVRRSKRGGRFVGCSGYPKCTFGLPLPKSGRLRITARKCKEHDMRLIKVQSGKRFWDLGCPQCNYSSWVEKNKSAQKAGD
;
A
#
# COMPACT_ATOMS: atom_id res chain seq x y z
N MET A 1 34.93 -22.08 15.04
CA MET A 1 34.23 -20.75 15.08
C MET A 1 32.74 -20.97 14.86
N HIS A 2 31.86 -20.28 15.62
CA HIS A 2 30.41 -20.29 15.37
C HIS A 2 30.04 -19.14 14.38
N LEU A 3 29.46 -19.48 13.23
CA LEU A 3 28.99 -18.50 12.27
C LEU A 3 27.46 -18.31 12.40
N ILE A 4 27.01 -17.08 12.63
CA ILE A 4 25.59 -16.71 12.63
C ILE A 4 25.32 -15.87 11.39
N VAL A 5 24.29 -16.25 10.61
CA VAL A 5 23.90 -15.55 9.39
C VAL A 5 22.53 -14.92 9.57
N THR A 6 22.41 -13.60 9.33
CA THR A 6 21.17 -12.85 9.46
C THR A 6 20.76 -12.24 8.13
N GLU A 7 19.48 -11.86 7.98
CA GLU A 7 18.96 -11.31 6.72
C GLU A 7 19.55 -9.93 6.37
N LYS A 8 19.86 -9.10 7.40
CA LYS A 8 20.29 -7.71 7.23
C LYS A 8 21.41 -7.36 8.21
N ASP A 9 22.29 -6.45 7.82
CA ASP A 9 23.43 -6.00 8.64
C ASP A 9 22.97 -5.40 10.02
N ILE A 10 21.88 -4.64 10.03
CA ILE A 10 21.33 -4.09 11.28
C ILE A 10 20.88 -5.21 12.23
N ALA A 11 20.29 -6.29 11.69
CA ALA A 11 19.91 -7.45 12.46
C ALA A 11 21.15 -8.20 13.00
N ALA A 12 22.22 -8.30 12.21
CA ALA A 12 23.48 -8.89 12.64
C ALA A 12 24.08 -8.12 13.83
N LYS A 13 24.13 -6.79 13.74
CA LYS A 13 24.58 -5.94 14.84
C LYS A 13 23.76 -6.18 16.10
N ARG A 14 22.43 -6.13 15.98
CA ARG A 14 21.52 -6.28 17.12
C ARG A 14 21.62 -7.66 17.78
N ILE A 15 21.68 -8.74 17.00
CA ILE A 15 21.85 -10.10 17.52
C ILE A 15 23.21 -10.26 18.21
N ALA A 16 24.29 -9.73 17.62
CA ALA A 16 25.61 -9.73 18.21
C ALA A 16 25.64 -9.00 19.56
N GLU A 17 25.04 -7.80 19.65
CA GLU A 17 24.90 -7.04 20.90
C GLU A 17 24.15 -7.82 21.98
N ILE A 18 23.02 -8.44 21.60
CA ILE A 18 22.17 -9.21 22.53
C ILE A 18 22.91 -10.43 23.07
N LEU A 19 23.56 -11.20 22.18
CA LEU A 19 24.22 -12.47 22.56
C LEU A 19 25.53 -12.25 23.34
N SER A 20 26.24 -11.15 23.02
CA SER A 20 27.51 -10.80 23.71
C SER A 20 27.29 -9.99 24.98
N GLY A 21 26.07 -9.52 25.27
CA GLY A 21 25.83 -8.58 26.36
C GLY A 21 26.46 -7.20 26.12
N GLY A 22 26.61 -6.80 24.84
CA GLY A 22 27.21 -5.53 24.44
C GLY A 22 28.70 -5.56 24.09
N ALA A 23 29.36 -6.71 24.23
CA ALA A 23 30.83 -6.87 24.01
C ALA A 23 31.20 -7.14 22.52
N ALA A 24 30.23 -7.13 21.59
CA ALA A 24 30.51 -7.40 20.19
C ALA A 24 31.25 -6.23 19.52
N SER A 25 32.26 -6.53 18.72
CA SER A 25 33.02 -5.57 17.93
C SER A 25 32.71 -5.69 16.46
N ALA A 26 32.60 -4.53 15.75
CA ALA A 26 32.44 -4.51 14.31
C ALA A 26 33.73 -4.97 13.62
N THR A 27 33.61 -5.78 12.59
CA THR A 27 34.72 -6.31 11.78
C THR A 27 34.28 -6.47 10.32
N LYS A 28 35.22 -6.89 9.47
CA LYS A 28 34.92 -7.26 8.06
C LYS A 28 35.46 -8.64 7.75
N VAL A 29 34.66 -9.41 6.99
CA VAL A 29 35.10 -10.72 6.47
C VAL A 29 35.02 -10.64 4.94
N ALA A 30 36.20 -10.68 4.29
CA ALA A 30 36.33 -10.47 2.84
C ALA A 30 35.57 -9.25 2.31
N GLY A 31 35.58 -8.14 3.08
CA GLY A 31 34.89 -6.89 2.75
C GLY A 31 33.41 -6.81 3.17
N ALA A 32 32.79 -7.91 3.56
CA ALA A 32 31.42 -7.90 4.12
C ALA A 32 31.45 -7.47 5.59
N ASN A 33 30.46 -6.66 6.00
CA ASN A 33 30.30 -6.28 7.40
C ASN A 33 29.97 -7.52 8.26
N ALA A 34 30.59 -7.60 9.42
CA ALA A 34 30.35 -8.65 10.40
C ALA A 34 30.59 -8.14 11.82
N TYR A 35 30.12 -8.87 12.80
CA TYR A 35 30.29 -8.54 14.22
C TYR A 35 30.88 -9.77 14.93
N ARG A 36 31.90 -9.55 15.76
CA ARG A 36 32.64 -10.62 16.43
C ARG A 36 32.57 -10.48 17.95
N PHE A 37 32.34 -11.59 18.60
CA PHE A 37 32.49 -11.74 20.06
C PHE A 37 32.90 -13.17 20.37
N ASN A 38 33.82 -13.35 21.29
CA ASN A 38 34.43 -14.67 21.61
C ASN A 38 34.82 -15.42 20.31
N SER A 39 34.40 -16.68 20.18
CA SER A 39 34.59 -17.50 18.98
C SER A 39 33.45 -17.39 17.96
N THR A 40 32.56 -16.39 18.09
CA THR A 40 31.38 -16.20 17.23
C THR A 40 31.57 -15.05 16.26
N VAL A 41 31.13 -15.24 15.01
CA VAL A 41 31.02 -14.22 13.96
C VAL A 41 29.58 -14.14 13.52
N VAL A 42 28.99 -12.94 13.56
CA VAL A 42 27.65 -12.67 13.04
C VAL A 42 27.78 -11.88 11.75
N LEU A 43 27.30 -12.45 10.64
CA LEU A 43 27.37 -11.85 9.32
C LEU A 43 25.96 -11.46 8.83
N GLY A 44 25.77 -10.19 8.45
CA GLY A 44 24.53 -9.68 7.89
C GLY A 44 24.53 -9.79 6.37
N LEU A 45 23.46 -10.36 5.83
CA LEU A 45 23.17 -10.32 4.40
C LEU A 45 22.55 -8.97 4.00
N ARG A 46 22.03 -8.88 2.76
CA ARG A 46 21.21 -7.76 2.26
C ARG A 46 19.93 -8.27 1.59
N GLY A 47 19.19 -9.14 2.30
CA GLY A 47 18.13 -9.93 1.72
C GLY A 47 18.71 -11.06 0.86
N HIS A 48 18.06 -11.37 -0.26
CA HIS A 48 18.55 -12.40 -1.19
C HIS A 48 19.95 -12.09 -1.70
N ILE A 49 20.86 -13.04 -1.50
CA ILE A 49 22.26 -12.96 -1.94
C ILE A 49 22.47 -13.55 -3.34
N VAL A 50 21.48 -14.27 -3.80
CA VAL A 50 21.34 -14.75 -5.17
C VAL A 50 20.00 -14.32 -5.73
N LYS A 51 19.84 -14.33 -7.05
CA LYS A 51 18.56 -14.16 -7.75
C LYS A 51 18.45 -15.21 -8.82
N LEU A 52 17.23 -15.55 -9.16
CA LEU A 52 16.95 -16.31 -10.36
C LEU A 52 17.05 -15.38 -11.57
N ASP A 53 17.62 -15.89 -12.65
CA ASP A 53 17.73 -15.19 -13.95
C ASP A 53 17.74 -16.23 -15.07
N PHE A 54 17.50 -15.80 -16.31
CA PHE A 54 17.72 -16.65 -17.47
C PHE A 54 19.20 -16.70 -17.84
N SER A 55 19.61 -17.77 -18.51
CA SER A 55 20.95 -17.87 -19.10
C SER A 55 21.21 -16.73 -20.10
N ASP A 56 22.49 -16.48 -20.40
CA ASP A 56 22.89 -15.31 -21.20
C ASP A 56 22.30 -15.31 -22.63
N GLU A 57 22.01 -16.45 -23.21
CA GLU A 57 21.36 -16.61 -24.52
C GLU A 57 19.92 -16.04 -24.55
N TYR A 58 19.21 -16.03 -23.40
CA TYR A 58 17.86 -15.48 -23.30
C TYR A 58 17.82 -14.01 -22.86
N ARG A 59 18.94 -13.31 -22.79
CA ARG A 59 18.98 -11.88 -22.39
C ARG A 59 18.51 -10.93 -23.49
N ASP A 60 18.54 -11.33 -24.73
CA ASP A 60 18.00 -10.51 -25.83
C ASP A 60 16.46 -10.43 -25.69
N TRP A 61 15.95 -9.22 -25.77
CA TRP A 61 14.48 -8.98 -25.70
C TRP A 61 13.76 -9.44 -26.99
N LYS A 62 14.49 -9.79 -28.04
CA LYS A 62 13.94 -10.36 -29.27
C LYS A 62 13.83 -11.88 -29.25
N THR A 63 14.31 -12.53 -28.20
CA THR A 63 14.17 -13.98 -28.01
C THR A 63 12.70 -14.37 -28.08
N ASN A 64 12.38 -15.49 -28.74
CA ASN A 64 11.03 -16.05 -28.78
C ASN A 64 10.53 -16.27 -27.36
N LEU A 65 9.33 -15.81 -27.07
CA LEU A 65 8.79 -15.85 -25.69
C LEU A 65 8.39 -17.27 -25.27
N HIS A 66 7.99 -18.14 -26.21
CA HIS A 66 7.70 -19.55 -25.95
C HIS A 66 8.95 -20.34 -25.58
N ASP A 67 10.11 -19.99 -26.17
CA ASP A 67 11.38 -20.59 -25.78
C ASP A 67 11.84 -20.02 -24.42
N LEU A 68 11.68 -18.71 -24.20
CA LEU A 68 12.03 -18.07 -22.94
C LEU A 68 11.34 -18.67 -21.73
N ILE A 69 10.04 -18.95 -21.81
CA ILE A 69 9.28 -19.47 -20.66
C ILE A 69 9.62 -20.92 -20.32
N ARG A 70 10.26 -21.66 -21.26
CA ARG A 70 10.74 -23.04 -21.08
C ARG A 70 12.22 -23.11 -20.79
N ALA A 71 12.93 -21.96 -20.83
CA ALA A 71 14.35 -21.89 -20.60
C ALA A 71 14.71 -22.22 -19.15
N ASP A 72 15.85 -22.84 -18.96
CA ASP A 72 16.40 -23.10 -17.64
C ASP A 72 16.70 -21.79 -16.90
N VAL A 73 16.26 -21.77 -15.65
CA VAL A 73 16.50 -20.64 -14.76
C VAL A 73 17.76 -20.88 -13.96
N VAL A 74 18.70 -19.94 -14.02
CA VAL A 74 19.99 -20.02 -13.35
C VAL A 74 20.03 -19.11 -12.11
N THR A 75 20.82 -19.51 -11.12
CA THR A 75 21.03 -18.73 -9.90
C THR A 75 22.25 -17.83 -10.07
N VAL A 76 22.05 -16.51 -9.96
CA VAL A 76 23.12 -15.50 -10.15
C VAL A 76 23.36 -14.73 -8.83
N PRO A 77 24.62 -14.58 -8.38
CA PRO A 77 24.92 -13.77 -7.19
C PRO A 77 24.56 -12.30 -7.38
N THR A 78 23.83 -11.74 -6.39
CA THR A 78 23.45 -10.31 -6.39
C THR A 78 24.48 -9.43 -5.70
N HIS A 79 25.13 -9.95 -4.65
CA HIS A 79 26.09 -9.24 -3.82
C HIS A 79 27.39 -10.02 -3.68
N LYS A 80 28.29 -9.94 -4.67
CA LYS A 80 29.54 -10.70 -4.72
C LYS A 80 30.39 -10.62 -3.44
N THR A 81 30.51 -9.40 -2.85
CA THR A 81 31.27 -9.18 -1.60
C THR A 81 30.66 -9.97 -0.43
N ILE A 82 29.33 -10.00 -0.31
CA ILE A 82 28.66 -10.73 0.79
C ILE A 82 28.83 -12.23 0.59
N VAL A 83 28.65 -12.72 -0.64
CA VAL A 83 28.87 -14.14 -0.98
C VAL A 83 30.32 -14.56 -0.69
N SER A 84 31.30 -13.73 -1.04
CA SER A 84 32.73 -13.96 -0.73
C SER A 84 32.97 -13.96 0.79
N GLY A 85 32.35 -13.03 1.52
CA GLY A 85 32.41 -12.97 2.98
C GLY A 85 31.83 -14.22 3.64
N LEU A 86 30.67 -14.66 3.17
CA LEU A 86 30.02 -15.89 3.65
C LEU A 86 30.88 -17.13 3.39
N LYS A 87 31.41 -17.30 2.17
CA LYS A 87 32.33 -18.39 1.81
C LYS A 87 33.58 -18.37 2.66
N ARG A 88 34.16 -17.20 2.93
CA ARG A 88 35.36 -17.09 3.78
C ARG A 88 35.05 -17.46 5.22
N ALA A 89 33.96 -16.97 5.78
CA ALA A 89 33.53 -17.29 7.14
C ALA A 89 33.23 -18.80 7.30
N ALA A 90 32.62 -19.42 6.28
CA ALA A 90 32.26 -20.83 6.27
C ALA A 90 33.47 -21.75 6.39
N LYS A 91 34.65 -21.40 5.83
CA LYS A 91 35.90 -22.20 5.93
C LYS A 91 36.31 -22.46 7.38
N ASP A 92 36.14 -21.44 8.22
CA ASP A 92 36.58 -21.46 9.62
C ASP A 92 35.42 -21.82 10.58
N ALA A 93 34.23 -22.12 10.07
CA ALA A 93 33.07 -22.45 10.88
C ALA A 93 33.00 -23.92 11.25
N ASP A 94 32.71 -24.22 12.51
CA ASP A 94 32.44 -25.57 13.04
C ASP A 94 30.94 -25.76 13.31
N ARG A 95 30.21 -24.66 13.38
CA ARG A 95 28.75 -24.59 13.53
C ARG A 95 28.24 -23.36 12.79
N VAL A 96 27.08 -23.49 12.13
CA VAL A 96 26.39 -22.37 11.46
C VAL A 96 24.97 -22.26 12.00
N THR A 97 24.54 -21.04 12.28
CA THR A 97 23.15 -20.76 12.67
C THR A 97 22.55 -19.73 11.74
N ILE A 98 21.45 -20.09 11.08
CA ILE A 98 20.64 -19.19 10.26
C ILE A 98 19.65 -18.46 11.17
N ALA A 99 19.72 -17.13 11.16
CA ALA A 99 18.92 -16.21 11.98
C ALA A 99 18.26 -15.13 11.10
N THR A 100 17.70 -15.55 9.96
CA THR A 100 16.87 -14.73 9.06
C THR A 100 15.46 -14.57 9.62
N ASP A 101 14.68 -13.64 9.11
CA ASP A 101 13.28 -13.46 9.52
C ASP A 101 12.49 -14.77 9.32
N PHE A 102 11.46 -15.01 10.14
CA PHE A 102 10.69 -16.25 10.05
C PHE A 102 9.45 -16.05 9.15
N ASP A 103 9.70 -15.89 7.87
CA ASP A 103 8.67 -15.93 6.83
C ASP A 103 9.19 -16.71 5.60
N THR A 104 8.37 -16.84 4.56
CA THR A 104 8.73 -17.56 3.33
C THR A 104 10.00 -17.01 2.67
N GLU A 105 10.18 -15.69 2.66
CA GLU A 105 11.35 -15.05 2.08
C GLU A 105 12.60 -15.28 2.95
N GLY A 106 12.47 -15.10 4.26
CA GLY A 106 13.60 -15.31 5.18
C GLY A 106 14.04 -16.77 5.26
N GLU A 107 13.12 -17.74 5.11
CA GLU A 107 13.46 -19.15 5.05
C GLU A 107 14.20 -19.50 3.74
N LEU A 108 13.79 -18.88 2.61
CA LEU A 108 14.49 -19.02 1.33
C LEU A 108 15.88 -18.38 1.39
N ILE A 109 16.02 -17.16 1.94
CA ILE A 109 17.32 -16.50 2.14
C ILE A 109 18.23 -17.38 3.01
N GLY A 110 17.66 -18.00 4.04
CA GLY A 110 18.36 -18.95 4.89
C GLY A 110 18.85 -20.18 4.13
N LEU A 111 18.04 -20.76 3.25
CA LEU A 111 18.41 -21.88 2.38
C LEU A 111 19.50 -21.49 1.37
N GLU A 112 19.41 -20.31 0.75
CA GLU A 112 20.45 -19.78 -0.14
C GLU A 112 21.80 -19.66 0.58
N ALA A 113 21.80 -19.10 1.80
CA ALA A 113 23.01 -18.99 2.62
C ALA A 113 23.56 -20.37 3.00
N CYS A 114 22.70 -21.31 3.38
CA CYS A 114 23.05 -22.68 3.71
C CYS A 114 23.71 -23.38 2.51
N THR A 115 23.15 -23.24 1.31
CA THR A 115 23.69 -23.82 0.06
C THR A 115 25.11 -23.29 -0.22
N ILE A 116 25.32 -21.98 -0.06
CA ILE A 116 26.64 -21.38 -0.23
C ILE A 116 27.63 -21.86 0.82
N VAL A 117 27.23 -21.97 2.08
CA VAL A 117 28.07 -22.50 3.15
C VAL A 117 28.48 -23.93 2.84
N LYS A 118 27.53 -24.80 2.52
CA LYS A 118 27.77 -26.20 2.21
C LYS A 118 28.61 -26.43 0.97
N SER A 119 28.62 -25.50 0.01
CA SER A 119 29.53 -25.55 -1.14
C SER A 119 30.99 -25.36 -0.79
N VAL A 120 31.29 -24.93 0.44
CA VAL A 120 32.67 -24.67 0.92
C VAL A 120 33.08 -25.70 1.99
N LYS A 121 32.19 -26.01 2.94
CA LYS A 121 32.44 -26.92 4.04
C LYS A 121 31.14 -27.62 4.44
N ASP A 122 31.16 -28.93 4.56
CA ASP A 122 30.02 -29.64 5.14
C ASP A 122 30.04 -29.42 6.67
N VAL A 123 29.07 -28.69 7.15
CA VAL A 123 28.95 -28.29 8.56
C VAL A 123 27.46 -28.31 8.96
N GLY A 124 27.23 -28.67 10.22
CA GLY A 124 25.87 -28.63 10.79
C GLY A 124 25.28 -27.22 10.76
N VAL A 125 24.05 -27.12 10.26
CA VAL A 125 23.33 -25.84 10.16
C VAL A 125 22.07 -25.89 11.00
N ASP A 126 21.99 -24.98 11.97
CA ASP A 126 20.85 -24.75 12.83
C ASP A 126 20.02 -23.57 12.30
N ARG A 127 18.72 -23.51 12.62
CA ARG A 127 17.79 -22.42 12.35
C ARG A 127 17.20 -21.88 13.64
N VAL A 128 17.23 -20.58 13.85
CA VAL A 128 16.58 -19.92 14.99
C VAL A 128 15.42 -19.04 14.50
N ARG A 129 14.30 -19.07 15.22
CA ARG A 129 13.05 -18.38 14.88
C ARG A 129 12.65 -17.46 16.01
N PHE A 130 12.41 -16.19 15.69
CA PHE A 130 11.95 -15.17 16.64
C PHE A 130 11.00 -14.19 15.94
N SER A 131 10.08 -13.62 16.70
CA SER A 131 9.11 -12.65 16.24
C SER A 131 9.38 -11.23 16.76
N ALA A 132 10.35 -11.09 17.67
CA ALA A 132 10.80 -9.80 18.18
C ALA A 132 12.31 -9.80 18.45
N MET A 133 12.97 -8.68 18.17
CA MET A 133 14.41 -8.48 18.41
C MET A 133 14.68 -8.04 19.86
N THR A 134 14.03 -8.71 20.82
CA THR A 134 14.26 -8.48 22.26
C THR A 134 15.30 -9.45 22.82
N PRO A 135 16.06 -9.06 23.87
CA PRO A 135 17.04 -9.94 24.48
C PRO A 135 16.46 -11.28 24.96
N ILE A 136 15.25 -11.26 25.51
CA ILE A 136 14.57 -12.45 26.04
C ILE A 136 14.26 -13.44 24.91
N GLU A 137 13.64 -12.94 23.83
CA GLU A 137 13.18 -13.79 22.72
C GLU A 137 14.35 -14.32 21.90
N VAL A 138 15.33 -13.47 21.56
CA VAL A 138 16.52 -13.87 20.82
C VAL A 138 17.29 -14.92 21.60
N LYS A 139 17.59 -14.69 22.90
CA LYS A 139 18.33 -15.69 23.72
C LYS A 139 17.55 -16.99 23.85
N ARG A 140 16.21 -16.95 23.96
CA ARG A 140 15.37 -18.15 23.99
C ARG A 140 15.48 -18.93 22.67
N ALA A 141 15.36 -18.24 21.52
CA ALA A 141 15.49 -18.89 20.22
C ALA A 141 16.83 -19.57 19.99
N PHE A 142 17.93 -18.95 20.43
CA PHE A 142 19.28 -19.56 20.32
C PHE A 142 19.50 -20.74 21.25
N ARG A 143 18.71 -20.89 22.34
CA ARG A 143 18.75 -22.08 23.21
C ARG A 143 17.98 -23.28 22.64
N SER A 144 17.01 -23.03 21.76
CA SER A 144 16.14 -24.05 21.16
C SER A 144 16.14 -23.94 19.64
N PRO A 145 17.27 -24.19 18.97
CA PRO A 145 17.34 -24.11 17.51
C PRO A 145 16.52 -25.23 16.86
N THR A 146 16.09 -24.96 15.65
CA THR A 146 15.32 -25.87 14.79
C THR A 146 16.11 -26.19 13.52
N ARG A 147 15.48 -26.84 12.56
CA ARG A 147 15.99 -27.00 11.19
C ARG A 147 15.32 -26.02 10.23
N ILE A 148 15.97 -25.76 9.09
CA ILE A 148 15.38 -25.02 7.98
C ILE A 148 14.14 -25.77 7.49
N ASP A 149 13.05 -25.06 7.31
CA ASP A 149 11.83 -25.58 6.71
C ASP A 149 11.95 -25.59 5.18
N LEU A 150 12.35 -26.75 4.64
CA LEU A 150 12.58 -26.91 3.21
C LEU A 150 11.31 -26.67 2.37
N ASN A 151 10.15 -27.05 2.88
CA ASN A 151 8.90 -26.86 2.16
C ASN A 151 8.53 -25.37 2.08
N LEU A 152 8.71 -24.64 3.18
CA LEU A 152 8.49 -23.20 3.20
C LEU A 152 9.47 -22.47 2.25
N ALA A 153 10.75 -22.85 2.27
CA ALA A 153 11.76 -22.30 1.36
C ALA A 153 11.45 -22.63 -0.11
N ARG A 154 11.07 -23.88 -0.43
CA ARG A 154 10.68 -24.30 -1.80
C ARG A 154 9.44 -23.56 -2.31
N SER A 155 8.49 -23.23 -1.43
CA SER A 155 7.35 -22.35 -1.79
C SER A 155 7.83 -20.95 -2.22
N GLY A 156 8.85 -20.41 -1.55
CA GLY A 156 9.52 -19.16 -1.93
C GLY A 156 10.24 -19.26 -3.28
N GLU A 157 10.99 -20.34 -3.52
CA GLU A 157 11.65 -20.61 -4.81
C GLU A 157 10.64 -20.73 -5.95
N ALA A 158 9.52 -21.46 -5.75
CA ALA A 158 8.45 -21.57 -6.74
C ALA A 158 7.88 -20.20 -7.10
N ARG A 159 7.62 -19.36 -6.07
CA ARG A 159 7.16 -17.99 -6.29
C ARG A 159 8.14 -17.16 -7.09
N GLN A 160 9.43 -17.20 -6.74
CA GLN A 160 10.46 -16.46 -7.48
C GLN A 160 10.55 -16.93 -8.94
N ALA A 161 10.50 -18.24 -9.22
CA ALA A 161 10.54 -18.79 -10.56
C ALA A 161 9.31 -18.36 -11.38
N VAL A 162 8.11 -18.54 -10.84
CA VAL A 162 6.84 -18.14 -11.48
C VAL A 162 6.82 -16.62 -11.74
N ASP A 163 7.20 -15.80 -10.76
CA ASP A 163 7.21 -14.35 -10.91
C ASP A 163 8.27 -13.88 -11.93
N LEU A 164 9.42 -14.56 -12.05
CA LEU A 164 10.44 -14.30 -13.07
C LEU A 164 9.90 -14.65 -14.47
N ILE A 165 9.39 -15.87 -14.65
CA ILE A 165 8.91 -16.35 -15.96
C ILE A 165 7.75 -15.48 -16.47
N TRP A 166 6.71 -15.30 -15.68
CA TRP A 166 5.55 -14.46 -16.03
C TRP A 166 5.93 -13.00 -16.23
N GLY A 167 6.75 -12.47 -15.30
CA GLY A 167 7.21 -11.09 -15.36
C GLY A 167 8.06 -10.79 -16.57
N ALA A 168 8.98 -11.68 -16.93
CA ALA A 168 9.83 -11.52 -18.12
C ALA A 168 9.02 -11.62 -19.42
N ALA A 169 8.22 -12.67 -19.57
CA ALA A 169 7.45 -12.90 -20.80
C ALA A 169 6.45 -11.76 -21.06
N LEU A 170 5.58 -11.45 -20.11
CA LEU A 170 4.58 -10.40 -20.28
C LEU A 170 5.21 -9.01 -20.41
N THR A 171 6.27 -8.73 -19.66
CA THR A 171 6.98 -7.44 -19.75
C THR A 171 7.64 -7.26 -21.13
N ARG A 172 8.29 -8.30 -21.66
CA ARG A 172 8.89 -8.25 -22.99
C ARG A 172 7.81 -8.09 -24.05
N PHE A 173 6.75 -8.91 -24.00
CA PHE A 173 5.62 -8.81 -24.94
C PHE A 173 5.07 -7.38 -25.01
N ILE A 174 4.62 -6.83 -23.87
CA ILE A 174 4.00 -5.49 -23.84
C ILE A 174 4.99 -4.40 -24.22
N SER A 175 6.26 -4.52 -23.82
CA SER A 175 7.25 -3.50 -24.11
C SER A 175 7.66 -3.47 -25.57
N THR A 176 7.84 -4.63 -26.21
CA THR A 176 8.15 -4.75 -27.64
C THR A 176 6.99 -4.28 -28.50
N SER A 177 5.75 -4.70 -28.18
CA SER A 177 4.52 -4.24 -28.84
C SER A 177 4.34 -2.73 -28.75
N ALA A 178 4.66 -2.13 -27.60
CA ALA A 178 4.59 -0.68 -27.39
C ALA A 178 5.81 0.09 -27.92
N LYS A 179 6.83 -0.57 -28.48
CA LYS A 179 8.13 0.00 -28.86
C LYS A 179 8.79 0.78 -27.72
N ARG A 180 8.70 0.24 -26.48
CA ARG A 180 9.23 0.84 -25.25
C ARG A 180 10.31 -0.05 -24.63
N LEU A 181 11.55 0.16 -25.02
CA LEU A 181 12.72 -0.60 -24.55
C LEU A 181 13.61 0.25 -23.61
N GLY A 182 14.62 -0.39 -23.03
CA GLY A 182 15.57 0.22 -22.11
C GLY A 182 14.90 0.70 -20.82
N ASN A 183 15.30 1.84 -20.30
CA ASN A 183 14.80 2.38 -19.03
C ASN A 183 13.31 2.78 -19.02
N ARG A 184 12.62 2.67 -20.15
CA ARG A 184 11.22 3.05 -20.33
C ARG A 184 10.30 1.87 -20.63
N PHE A 185 10.75 0.65 -20.38
CA PHE A 185 9.96 -0.53 -20.59
C PHE A 185 8.66 -0.53 -19.76
N LEU A 186 7.64 -1.14 -20.29
CA LEU A 186 6.38 -1.40 -19.62
C LEU A 186 6.46 -2.75 -18.92
N SER A 187 5.91 -2.87 -17.73
CA SER A 187 5.93 -4.13 -16.99
C SER A 187 4.53 -4.70 -16.80
N ALA A 188 4.42 -6.00 -16.86
CA ALA A 188 3.24 -6.75 -16.48
C ALA A 188 3.65 -7.98 -15.65
N GLY A 189 2.69 -8.60 -14.98
CA GLY A 189 2.93 -9.77 -14.17
C GLY A 189 1.65 -10.20 -13.46
N ARG A 190 1.64 -11.44 -12.96
CA ARG A 190 0.45 -12.11 -12.43
C ARG A 190 -0.28 -11.36 -11.29
N VAL A 191 0.42 -10.61 -10.46
CA VAL A 191 -0.19 -9.78 -9.39
C VAL A 191 -0.36 -8.34 -9.83
N GLN A 192 0.58 -7.82 -10.60
CA GLN A 192 0.58 -6.42 -11.06
C GLN A 192 -0.60 -6.13 -11.98
N SER A 193 -0.89 -7.02 -12.94
CA SER A 193 -1.93 -6.81 -13.94
C SER A 193 -3.34 -6.76 -13.35
N PRO A 194 -3.80 -7.71 -12.51
CA PRO A 194 -5.10 -7.61 -11.88
C PRO A 194 -5.21 -6.45 -10.89
N THR A 195 -4.12 -6.08 -10.21
CA THR A 195 -4.11 -4.88 -9.36
C THR A 195 -4.31 -3.60 -10.18
N LEU A 196 -3.68 -3.52 -11.37
CA LEU A 196 -3.87 -2.41 -12.29
C LEU A 196 -5.30 -2.37 -12.83
N ALA A 197 -5.88 -3.52 -13.16
CA ALA A 197 -7.27 -3.65 -13.61
C ALA A 197 -8.27 -3.11 -12.59
N LEU A 198 -8.08 -3.36 -11.29
CA LEU A 198 -8.92 -2.79 -10.23
C LEU A 198 -8.91 -1.25 -10.23
N ILE A 199 -7.76 -0.64 -10.51
CA ILE A 199 -7.63 0.82 -10.55
C ILE A 199 -8.28 1.39 -11.82
N VAL A 200 -8.08 0.73 -12.97
CA VAL A 200 -8.66 1.12 -14.26
C VAL A 200 -10.18 0.97 -14.25
N ASP A 201 -10.70 -0.13 -13.71
CA ASP A 201 -12.14 -0.37 -13.57
C ASP A 201 -12.81 0.71 -12.70
N ARG A 202 -12.16 1.13 -11.61
CA ARG A 202 -12.64 2.24 -10.78
C ARG A 202 -12.70 3.55 -11.57
N GLU A 203 -11.71 3.85 -12.39
CA GLU A 203 -11.70 5.07 -13.21
C GLU A 203 -12.76 5.00 -14.33
N ARG A 204 -13.02 3.82 -14.93
CA ARG A 204 -14.11 3.60 -15.87
C ARG A 204 -15.47 3.89 -15.23
N LYS A 205 -15.71 3.34 -14.03
CA LYS A 205 -16.94 3.62 -13.26
C LYS A 205 -17.12 5.11 -12.94
N ILE A 206 -16.02 5.83 -12.68
CA ILE A 206 -16.05 7.28 -12.48
C ILE A 206 -16.37 8.01 -13.80
N ALA A 207 -15.76 7.59 -14.91
CA ALA A 207 -15.95 8.22 -16.21
C ALA A 207 -17.36 7.97 -16.81
N GLN A 208 -17.94 6.81 -16.52
CA GLN A 208 -19.29 6.43 -16.96
C GLN A 208 -20.39 6.95 -16.05
N PHE A 209 -20.03 7.52 -14.90
CA PHE A 209 -20.99 8.02 -13.94
C PHE A 209 -21.67 9.28 -14.47
N VAL A 210 -22.99 9.26 -14.51
CA VAL A 210 -23.82 10.42 -14.84
C VAL A 210 -24.32 11.01 -13.53
N SER A 211 -24.00 12.27 -13.30
CA SER A 211 -24.48 12.99 -12.12
C SER A 211 -25.96 13.35 -12.31
N GLU A 212 -26.77 13.02 -11.32
CA GLU A 212 -28.19 13.35 -11.27
C GLU A 212 -28.44 14.35 -10.16
N PRO A 213 -29.18 15.44 -10.42
CA PRO A 213 -29.56 16.38 -9.39
C PRO A 213 -30.62 15.75 -8.47
N TYR A 214 -30.56 16.11 -7.19
CA TYR A 214 -31.58 15.80 -6.21
C TYR A 214 -31.67 16.92 -5.18
N TRP A 215 -32.77 16.98 -4.47
CA TRP A 215 -33.02 18.01 -3.46
C TRP A 215 -33.19 17.38 -2.10
N GLU A 216 -32.62 18.01 -1.08
CA GLU A 216 -32.80 17.66 0.32
C GLU A 216 -33.42 18.84 1.05
N ILE A 217 -34.37 18.56 1.96
CA ILE A 217 -34.99 19.57 2.80
C ILE A 217 -34.37 19.46 4.20
N TYR A 218 -33.79 20.56 4.66
CA TYR A 218 -33.24 20.72 5.99
C TYR A 218 -34.09 21.70 6.78
N ILE A 219 -34.36 21.36 8.03
CA ILE A 219 -35.20 22.12 8.93
C ILE A 219 -34.45 22.38 10.21
N ASP A 220 -34.41 23.64 10.63
CA ASP A 220 -33.90 24.02 11.93
C ASP A 220 -35.11 24.12 12.89
N LEU A 221 -35.02 23.44 14.01
CA LEU A 221 -36.05 23.28 15.01
C LEU A 221 -35.59 23.80 16.36
N SER A 222 -36.48 24.40 17.12
CA SER A 222 -36.21 24.89 18.46
C SER A 222 -37.26 24.36 19.46
N THR A 223 -36.77 23.82 20.58
CA THR A 223 -37.51 23.68 21.79
C THR A 223 -37.53 25.04 22.54
N SER A 224 -38.04 25.10 23.75
CA SER A 224 -37.98 26.30 24.60
C SER A 224 -36.54 26.73 24.95
N SER A 225 -35.58 25.82 24.93
CA SER A 225 -34.20 26.05 25.39
C SER A 225 -33.10 25.68 24.39
N GLU A 226 -33.37 24.86 23.40
CA GLU A 226 -32.34 24.23 22.57
C GLU A 226 -32.75 24.18 21.09
N THR A 227 -31.75 24.18 20.21
CA THR A 227 -31.96 24.10 18.76
C THR A 227 -31.33 22.81 18.22
N PHE A 228 -31.98 22.23 17.20
CA PHE A 228 -31.45 21.04 16.51
C PHE A 228 -31.86 21.02 15.04
N HIS A 229 -31.22 20.15 14.26
CA HIS A 229 -31.45 20.04 12.82
C HIS A 229 -32.18 18.74 12.49
N ALA A 230 -33.20 18.84 11.65
CA ALA A 230 -33.91 17.70 11.08
C ALA A 230 -33.82 17.71 9.54
N LYS A 231 -34.12 16.57 8.97
CA LYS A 231 -34.32 16.42 7.52
C LYS A 231 -35.68 15.88 7.23
N HIS A 232 -36.20 16.16 6.06
CA HIS A 232 -37.40 15.49 5.58
C HIS A 232 -37.18 13.98 5.46
N GLN A 233 -38.19 13.15 5.79
CA GLN A 233 -38.07 11.69 5.80
C GLN A 233 -37.76 11.10 4.42
N ALA A 234 -38.23 11.73 3.34
CA ALA A 234 -37.97 11.30 1.96
C ALA A 234 -36.49 11.41 1.55
N ASP A 235 -35.59 11.88 2.42
CA ASP A 235 -34.14 11.95 2.25
C ASP A 235 -33.69 12.68 0.98
N ARG A 236 -34.17 12.24 -0.21
CA ARG A 236 -33.83 12.80 -1.52
C ARG A 236 -35.08 12.90 -2.41
N PHE A 237 -35.37 14.10 -2.86
CA PHE A 237 -36.36 14.34 -3.87
C PHE A 237 -35.68 14.35 -5.24
N ARG A 238 -36.21 13.60 -6.20
CA ARG A 238 -35.70 13.58 -7.58
C ARG A 238 -36.35 14.63 -8.45
N ASN A 239 -37.39 15.29 -7.95
CA ASN A 239 -38.11 16.35 -8.66
C ASN A 239 -38.15 17.62 -7.79
N LYS A 240 -37.72 18.74 -8.35
CA LYS A 240 -37.70 20.04 -7.66
C LYS A 240 -39.11 20.52 -7.25
N ALA A 241 -40.09 20.30 -8.10
CA ALA A 241 -41.46 20.73 -7.80
C ALA A 241 -42.03 20.00 -6.57
N SER A 242 -41.80 18.68 -6.48
CA SER A 242 -42.20 17.87 -5.31
C SER A 242 -41.49 18.33 -4.04
N ALA A 243 -40.19 18.64 -4.12
CA ALA A 243 -39.43 19.15 -2.99
C ALA A 243 -39.89 20.55 -2.56
N THR A 244 -40.24 21.41 -3.54
CA THR A 244 -40.80 22.76 -3.28
C THR A 244 -42.17 22.67 -2.65
N ALA A 245 -43.03 21.78 -3.09
CA ALA A 245 -44.36 21.57 -2.50
C ALA A 245 -44.23 21.07 -1.05
N ALA A 246 -43.37 20.10 -0.80
CA ALA A 246 -43.12 19.55 0.56
C ALA A 246 -42.61 20.64 1.52
N ILE A 247 -41.62 21.45 1.13
CA ILE A 247 -41.08 22.50 2.02
C ILE A 247 -42.11 23.62 2.29
N GLN A 248 -42.97 23.92 1.32
CA GLN A 248 -44.06 24.90 1.50
C GLN A 248 -45.15 24.37 2.45
N ASN A 249 -45.42 23.06 2.42
CA ASN A 249 -46.43 22.45 3.27
C ASN A 249 -45.97 22.36 4.74
N ILE A 250 -44.66 22.33 5.02
CA ILE A 250 -44.13 22.35 6.41
C ILE A 250 -44.56 23.64 7.09
N GLY A 251 -45.24 23.51 8.24
CA GLY A 251 -45.74 24.63 9.07
C GLY A 251 -44.64 25.30 9.89
N ASP A 252 -45.06 26.22 10.75
CA ASP A 252 -44.17 26.93 11.69
C ASP A 252 -43.91 26.12 12.97
N THR A 253 -44.59 24.98 13.13
CA THR A 253 -44.40 24.04 14.21
C THR A 253 -44.34 22.61 13.69
N ALA A 254 -43.72 21.74 14.47
CA ALA A 254 -43.73 20.31 14.24
C ALA A 254 -43.99 19.57 15.57
N THR A 255 -44.75 18.49 15.51
CA THR A 255 -45.06 17.67 16.69
C THR A 255 -44.21 16.41 16.66
N VAL A 256 -43.62 16.06 17.79
CA VAL A 256 -42.89 14.82 17.99
C VAL A 256 -43.84 13.62 17.92
N VAL A 257 -43.68 12.77 16.91
CA VAL A 257 -44.48 11.54 16.73
C VAL A 257 -43.83 10.37 17.44
N THR A 258 -42.49 10.22 17.31
CA THR A 258 -41.75 9.18 18.03
C THR A 258 -40.40 9.71 18.46
N PHE A 259 -39.99 9.29 19.68
CA PHE A 259 -38.63 9.51 20.17
C PHE A 259 -38.05 8.22 20.69
N ALA A 260 -36.89 7.81 20.18
CA ALA A 260 -36.22 6.59 20.62
C ALA A 260 -34.77 6.88 21.02
N LYS A 261 -34.36 6.38 22.15
CA LYS A 261 -33.01 6.44 22.69
C LYS A 261 -32.44 5.02 22.78
N THR A 262 -31.35 4.74 22.08
CA THR A 262 -30.76 3.41 22.04
C THR A 262 -29.26 3.50 22.32
N GLU A 263 -28.75 2.54 23.09
CA GLU A 263 -27.32 2.39 23.31
C GLU A 263 -26.75 1.47 22.23
N ARG A 264 -25.67 1.90 21.60
CA ARG A 264 -24.89 1.11 20.65
C ARG A 264 -23.51 0.84 21.22
N VAL A 265 -23.16 -0.43 21.34
CA VAL A 265 -21.83 -0.88 21.72
C VAL A 265 -20.92 -0.91 20.49
N ASP A 266 -19.77 -0.26 20.60
CA ASP A 266 -18.73 -0.19 19.57
C ASP A 266 -17.50 -0.97 20.06
N ALA A 267 -17.33 -2.17 19.53
CA ALA A 267 -16.30 -3.09 19.97
C ALA A 267 -14.88 -2.55 19.67
N PRO A 268 -13.90 -2.87 20.53
CA PRO A 268 -12.51 -2.53 20.28
C PRO A 268 -12.00 -3.11 18.95
N PRO A 269 -11.06 -2.43 18.29
CA PRO A 269 -10.53 -2.92 17.04
C PRO A 269 -9.70 -4.21 17.24
N LYS A 270 -9.64 -5.05 16.21
CA LYS A 270 -8.76 -6.23 16.20
C LYS A 270 -7.28 -5.82 16.20
N PRO A 271 -6.38 -6.69 16.70
CA PRO A 271 -4.93 -6.49 16.61
C PRO A 271 -4.47 -6.24 15.17
N PHE A 272 -3.39 -5.46 15.00
CA PHE A 272 -2.84 -5.20 13.68
C PHE A 272 -2.20 -6.43 13.06
N ASN A 273 -2.70 -6.83 11.89
CA ASN A 273 -1.89 -7.52 10.89
C ASN A 273 -1.31 -6.49 9.89
N THR A 274 -0.51 -6.96 8.94
CA THR A 274 0.13 -6.11 7.93
C THR A 274 -0.88 -5.27 7.15
N THR A 275 -1.98 -5.86 6.67
CA THR A 275 -3.01 -5.19 5.86
C THR A 275 -3.69 -4.05 6.64
N GLU A 276 -4.12 -4.31 7.87
CA GLU A 276 -4.77 -3.30 8.72
C GLU A 276 -3.80 -2.20 9.14
N PHE A 277 -2.54 -2.55 9.45
CA PHE A 277 -1.49 -1.59 9.77
C PHE A 277 -1.23 -0.64 8.59
N LEU A 278 -1.00 -1.17 7.39
CA LEU A 278 -0.75 -0.35 6.20
C LEU A 278 -1.95 0.54 5.83
N ALA A 279 -3.17 0.04 6.03
CA ALA A 279 -4.37 0.82 5.81
C ALA A 279 -4.50 1.97 6.82
N ALA A 280 -4.23 1.71 8.09
CA ALA A 280 -4.25 2.73 9.14
C ALA A 280 -3.16 3.79 8.94
N ALA A 281 -1.93 3.38 8.60
CA ALA A 281 -0.83 4.29 8.29
C ALA A 281 -1.15 5.16 7.06
N SER A 282 -1.79 4.57 6.03
CA SER A 282 -2.22 5.31 4.83
C SER A 282 -3.27 6.37 5.14
N ALA A 283 -4.17 6.11 6.08
CA ALA A 283 -5.15 7.10 6.55
C ALA A 283 -4.48 8.29 7.28
N LEU A 284 -3.29 8.09 7.86
CA LEU A 284 -2.45 9.15 8.44
C LEU A 284 -1.53 9.84 7.43
N GLY A 285 -1.72 9.61 6.13
CA GLY A 285 -0.94 10.22 5.05
C GLY A 285 0.44 9.58 4.82
N ILE A 286 0.74 8.43 5.43
CA ILE A 286 1.99 7.70 5.23
C ILE A 286 1.76 6.67 4.11
N SER A 287 2.52 6.74 3.01
CA SER A 287 2.38 5.73 1.95
C SER A 287 2.68 4.32 2.46
N ALA A 288 1.99 3.32 1.92
CA ALA A 288 2.09 1.94 2.39
C ALA A 288 3.52 1.40 2.39
N SER A 289 4.29 1.65 1.33
CA SER A 289 5.68 1.20 1.26
C SER A 289 6.56 1.92 2.30
N ARG A 290 6.34 3.22 2.55
CA ARG A 290 7.08 3.94 3.57
C ARG A 290 6.70 3.52 5.00
N ALA A 291 5.43 3.18 5.22
CA ALA A 291 4.97 2.63 6.48
C ALA A 291 5.64 1.28 6.77
N MET A 292 5.72 0.39 5.77
CA MET A 292 6.41 -0.89 5.91
C MET A 292 7.92 -0.73 6.15
N GLU A 293 8.60 0.10 5.35
CA GLU A 293 10.04 0.38 5.54
C GLU A 293 10.32 0.92 6.95
N THR A 294 9.44 1.75 7.50
CA THR A 294 9.57 2.28 8.86
C THR A 294 9.31 1.21 9.90
N ALA A 295 8.27 0.37 9.72
CA ALA A 295 7.96 -0.72 10.63
C ALA A 295 9.10 -1.77 10.69
N GLU A 296 9.71 -2.10 9.55
CA GLU A 296 10.87 -3.00 9.50
C GLU A 296 12.09 -2.43 10.26
N ARG A 297 12.34 -1.11 10.16
CA ARG A 297 13.38 -0.46 10.97
C ARG A 297 13.08 -0.52 12.47
N LEU A 298 11.82 -0.26 12.86
CA LEU A 298 11.39 -0.37 14.24
C LEU A 298 11.50 -1.79 14.78
N TYR A 299 11.13 -2.79 13.99
CA TYR A 299 11.30 -4.21 14.33
C TYR A 299 12.76 -4.56 14.55
N THR A 300 13.62 -4.24 13.57
CA THR A 300 15.05 -4.57 13.64
C THR A 300 15.73 -3.89 14.83
N ALA A 301 15.28 -2.70 15.23
CA ALA A 301 15.75 -2.02 16.43
C ALA A 301 15.12 -2.55 17.73
N GLY A 302 14.14 -3.44 17.65
CA GLY A 302 13.49 -4.08 18.81
C GLY A 302 12.34 -3.30 19.43
N TRP A 303 11.80 -2.26 18.75
CA TRP A 303 10.72 -1.44 19.26
C TRP A 303 9.33 -2.04 19.06
N ILE A 304 9.15 -2.83 18.00
CA ILE A 304 7.89 -3.52 17.68
C ILE A 304 8.18 -4.97 17.27
N SER A 305 7.15 -5.83 17.29
CA SER A 305 7.21 -7.17 16.73
C SER A 305 7.30 -7.16 15.21
N TYR A 306 7.56 -8.31 14.60
CA TYR A 306 7.69 -8.46 13.15
C TYR A 306 6.45 -7.94 12.39
N PRO A 307 6.62 -7.01 11.44
CA PRO A 307 5.48 -6.31 10.85
C PRO A 307 4.79 -7.07 9.71
N ARG A 308 5.37 -8.17 9.21
CA ARG A 308 4.77 -8.97 8.14
C ARG A 308 4.05 -10.17 8.73
N THR A 309 2.82 -9.97 9.15
CA THR A 309 1.96 -10.99 9.74
C THR A 309 0.53 -10.89 9.25
N ASP A 310 -0.12 -12.02 9.04
CA ASP A 310 -1.56 -12.09 8.78
C ASP A 310 -2.38 -12.31 10.06
N ASN A 311 -1.68 -12.61 11.17
CA ASN A 311 -2.30 -12.93 12.44
C ASN A 311 -3.03 -11.71 13.04
N THR A 312 -4.22 -11.97 13.57
CA THR A 312 -5.05 -10.99 14.27
C THR A 312 -5.43 -11.45 15.68
N VAL A 313 -4.68 -12.42 16.21
CA VAL A 313 -4.89 -13.01 17.54
C VAL A 313 -3.55 -13.06 18.26
N TYR A 314 -3.44 -12.42 19.43
CA TYR A 314 -2.23 -12.53 20.24
C TYR A 314 -2.09 -13.96 20.78
N PRO A 315 -0.87 -14.52 20.80
CA PRO A 315 -0.63 -15.84 21.40
C PRO A 315 -0.85 -15.81 22.92
N ASN A 316 -1.26 -16.94 23.47
CA ASN A 316 -1.53 -17.05 24.92
C ASN A 316 -0.27 -16.84 25.78
N GLU A 317 0.91 -17.13 25.21
CA GLU A 317 2.20 -16.97 25.85
C GLU A 317 2.66 -15.50 25.97
N LEU A 318 1.98 -14.58 25.27
CA LEU A 318 2.26 -13.15 25.37
C LEU A 318 1.66 -12.61 26.65
N ASP A 319 2.50 -12.28 27.62
CA ASP A 319 2.06 -11.58 28.82
C ASP A 319 1.67 -10.14 28.50
N LEU A 320 0.36 -9.96 28.30
CA LEU A 320 -0.25 -8.66 27.97
C LEU A 320 -0.04 -7.64 29.09
N ARG A 321 -0.09 -8.11 30.36
CA ARG A 321 0.05 -7.23 31.52
C ARG A 321 1.50 -6.72 31.66
N LEU A 322 2.47 -7.59 31.44
CA LEU A 322 3.89 -7.20 31.39
C LEU A 322 4.12 -6.22 30.24
N SER A 323 3.55 -6.51 29.04
CA SER A 323 3.67 -5.65 27.85
C SER A 323 3.10 -4.25 28.06
N VAL A 324 1.98 -4.12 28.78
CA VAL A 324 1.41 -2.81 29.16
C VAL A 324 2.25 -2.12 30.24
N SER A 325 2.80 -2.90 31.19
CA SER A 325 3.56 -2.35 32.32
C SER A 325 4.85 -1.62 31.91
N MET A 326 5.40 -1.91 30.74
CA MET A 326 6.53 -1.17 30.16
C MET A 326 6.23 0.32 30.00
N PHE A 327 4.97 0.69 29.86
CA PHE A 327 4.53 2.07 29.61
C PHE A 327 4.08 2.83 30.88
N ARG A 328 4.40 2.34 32.09
CA ARG A 328 4.08 3.04 33.34
C ARG A 328 4.69 4.44 33.46
N SER A 329 5.64 4.76 32.62
CA SER A 329 6.25 6.09 32.50
C SER A 329 6.33 6.53 31.03
N GLY A 330 6.53 7.83 30.79
CA GLY A 330 6.61 8.39 29.45
C GLY A 330 5.26 8.77 28.84
N PRO A 331 5.19 8.95 27.50
CA PRO A 331 4.04 9.58 26.84
C PRO A 331 2.74 8.78 26.91
N PHE A 332 2.79 7.52 27.27
CA PHE A 332 1.64 6.62 27.36
C PHE A 332 1.32 6.17 28.81
N ALA A 333 1.91 6.83 29.81
CA ALA A 333 1.80 6.41 31.22
C ALA A 333 0.34 6.34 31.71
N GLU A 334 -0.47 7.33 31.40
CA GLU A 334 -1.87 7.37 31.78
C GLU A 334 -2.68 6.25 31.09
N ASN A 335 -2.44 6.03 29.79
CA ASN A 335 -3.08 4.95 29.06
C ASN A 335 -2.76 3.58 29.69
N ALA A 336 -1.49 3.35 30.06
CA ALA A 336 -1.07 2.12 30.70
C ALA A 336 -1.65 1.96 32.10
N ARG A 337 -1.72 3.05 32.89
CA ARG A 337 -2.34 3.04 34.25
C ARG A 337 -3.78 2.57 34.17
N MET A 338 -4.61 3.18 33.30
CA MET A 338 -6.01 2.81 33.13
C MET A 338 -6.20 1.32 32.76
N LEU A 339 -5.34 0.79 31.88
CA LEU A 339 -5.41 -0.63 31.51
C LEU A 339 -4.97 -1.54 32.67
N LEU A 340 -3.95 -1.17 33.43
CA LEU A 340 -3.42 -1.98 34.53
C LEU A 340 -4.34 -2.02 35.76
N GLU A 341 -5.29 -1.08 35.88
CA GLU A 341 -6.36 -1.08 36.89
C GLU A 341 -7.39 -2.20 36.65
N LYS A 342 -7.48 -2.72 35.41
CA LYS A 342 -8.36 -3.85 35.10
C LYS A 342 -7.88 -5.13 35.79
N LYS A 343 -8.79 -5.91 36.37
CA LYS A 343 -8.46 -7.20 37.01
C LYS A 343 -7.80 -8.15 36.02
N GLN A 344 -8.30 -8.22 34.79
CA GLN A 344 -7.78 -9.07 33.72
C GLN A 344 -7.72 -8.25 32.41
N LEU A 345 -6.62 -8.41 31.68
CA LEU A 345 -6.46 -7.88 30.32
C LEU A 345 -6.82 -8.96 29.30
N VAL A 346 -7.90 -8.72 28.57
CA VAL A 346 -8.36 -9.61 27.49
C VAL A 346 -8.32 -8.82 26.19
N ALA A 347 -7.54 -9.31 25.23
CA ALA A 347 -7.44 -8.67 23.94
C ALA A 347 -8.59 -9.06 23.01
N THR A 348 -9.01 -8.13 22.17
CA THR A 348 -9.90 -8.42 21.05
C THR A 348 -9.25 -9.46 20.12
N ARG A 349 -10.05 -10.34 19.55
CA ARG A 349 -9.60 -11.35 18.60
C ARG A 349 -10.16 -11.06 17.22
N GLY A 350 -9.31 -11.13 16.21
CA GLY A 350 -9.76 -11.16 14.82
C GLY A 350 -10.02 -12.57 14.32
N LYS A 351 -10.35 -12.71 13.04
CA LYS A 351 -10.70 -14.00 12.42
C LYS A 351 -9.50 -14.83 11.96
N LYS A 352 -8.37 -14.17 11.62
CA LYS A 352 -7.17 -14.85 11.12
C LYS A 352 -6.25 -15.18 12.29
N GLN A 353 -5.97 -16.46 12.50
CA GLN A 353 -4.97 -16.95 13.45
C GLN A 353 -3.95 -17.76 12.68
N THR A 354 -2.67 -17.38 12.80
CA THR A 354 -1.53 -18.05 12.16
C THR A 354 -0.51 -18.42 13.25
N THR A 355 0.35 -19.37 12.94
CA THR A 355 1.36 -19.90 13.88
C THR A 355 2.76 -19.31 13.65
N ASP A 356 2.92 -18.47 12.61
CA ASP A 356 4.21 -17.88 12.25
C ASP A 356 4.59 -16.71 13.17
N HIS A 357 3.82 -15.64 13.16
CA HIS A 357 4.09 -14.44 13.95
C HIS A 357 2.84 -13.92 14.67
N PRO A 358 3.01 -13.32 15.87
CA PRO A 358 1.91 -12.59 16.50
C PRO A 358 1.48 -11.38 15.65
N PRO A 359 0.33 -10.77 15.96
CA PRO A 359 0.00 -9.44 15.48
C PRO A 359 1.08 -8.41 15.83
N ILE A 360 1.10 -7.29 15.12
CA ILE A 360 2.06 -6.21 15.37
C ILE A 360 1.74 -5.54 16.70
N TYR A 361 2.71 -5.53 17.61
CA TYR A 361 2.60 -4.92 18.95
C TYR A 361 3.94 -4.30 19.39
N PRO A 362 3.95 -3.39 20.37
CA PRO A 362 5.17 -2.79 20.88
C PRO A 362 5.92 -3.79 21.78
N THR A 363 7.23 -3.94 21.57
CA THR A 363 8.10 -4.85 22.30
C THR A 363 9.03 -4.14 23.29
N MET A 364 9.19 -2.82 23.14
CA MET A 364 9.92 -1.94 24.04
C MET A 364 9.25 -0.58 24.09
N ARG A 365 9.44 0.15 25.20
CA ARG A 365 9.00 1.53 25.36
C ARG A 365 9.96 2.48 24.65
N ALA A 366 9.44 3.38 23.81
CA ALA A 366 10.16 4.52 23.25
C ALA A 366 9.51 5.84 23.66
N THR A 367 10.28 6.92 23.59
CA THR A 367 9.85 8.31 23.65
C THR A 367 10.07 9.00 22.31
N GLN A 368 9.59 10.23 22.14
CA GLN A 368 9.82 10.99 20.91
C GLN A 368 11.32 11.31 20.69
N ALA A 369 12.11 11.37 21.76
CA ALA A 369 13.54 11.60 21.66
C ALA A 369 14.32 10.38 21.13
N ASP A 370 13.79 9.17 21.29
CA ASP A 370 14.44 7.93 20.86
C ASP A 370 14.24 7.65 19.36
N LEU A 371 13.27 8.29 18.72
CA LEU A 371 12.84 7.96 17.36
C LEU A 371 12.73 9.20 16.48
N GLU A 372 13.12 9.06 15.21
CA GLU A 372 12.83 10.09 14.20
C GLU A 372 11.31 10.36 14.12
N PRO A 373 10.88 11.59 13.76
CA PRO A 373 9.46 11.99 13.77
C PRO A 373 8.53 11.03 13.00
N GLN A 374 8.98 10.47 11.89
CA GLN A 374 8.20 9.51 11.14
C GLN A 374 8.15 8.13 11.81
N SER A 375 9.27 7.70 12.38
CA SER A 375 9.35 6.44 13.13
C SER A 375 8.46 6.52 14.38
N TRP A 376 8.45 7.66 15.05
CA TRP A 376 7.55 7.92 16.17
C TRP A 376 6.08 7.79 15.78
N LYS A 377 5.64 8.40 14.68
CA LYS A 377 4.24 8.30 14.21
C LYS A 377 3.81 6.85 13.99
N VAL A 378 4.68 6.04 13.40
CA VAL A 378 4.39 4.61 13.15
C VAL A 378 4.39 3.83 14.47
N TYR A 379 5.35 4.08 15.35
CA TYR A 379 5.43 3.46 16.66
C TYR A 379 4.20 3.80 17.52
N GLU A 380 3.85 5.09 17.61
CA GLU A 380 2.66 5.56 18.32
C GLU A 380 1.37 4.90 17.79
N LEU A 381 1.22 4.78 16.47
CA LEU A 381 0.08 4.09 15.85
C LEU A 381 -0.01 2.63 16.33
N VAL A 382 1.11 1.92 16.43
CA VAL A 382 1.18 0.54 16.91
C VAL A 382 0.84 0.45 18.40
N VAL A 383 1.43 1.32 19.24
CA VAL A 383 1.16 1.35 20.70
C VAL A 383 -0.31 1.63 20.96
N ARG A 384 -0.86 2.66 20.33
CA ARG A 384 -2.27 3.04 20.52
C ARG A 384 -3.23 1.96 20.05
N ARG A 385 -2.90 1.25 18.96
CA ARG A 385 -3.69 0.11 18.51
C ARG A 385 -3.63 -1.04 19.51
N PHE A 386 -2.46 -1.36 20.03
CA PHE A 386 -2.27 -2.38 21.05
C PHE A 386 -3.14 -2.10 22.29
N PHE A 387 -3.09 -0.88 22.83
CA PHE A 387 -3.91 -0.48 23.97
C PHE A 387 -5.41 -0.55 23.68
N ALA A 388 -5.82 -0.10 22.49
CA ALA A 388 -7.22 -0.17 22.08
C ALA A 388 -7.75 -1.60 22.07
N THR A 389 -6.93 -2.59 21.65
CA THR A 389 -7.35 -3.99 21.64
C THR A 389 -7.58 -4.58 23.04
N LEU A 390 -7.04 -3.96 24.09
CA LEU A 390 -7.12 -4.38 25.49
C LEU A 390 -8.20 -3.60 26.28
N SER A 391 -8.83 -2.65 25.61
CA SER A 391 -9.78 -1.71 26.25
C SER A 391 -11.21 -2.23 26.20
N ASP A 392 -12.08 -1.60 26.99
CA ASP A 392 -13.51 -1.88 26.94
C ASP A 392 -14.13 -1.31 25.65
N PRO A 393 -15.27 -1.86 25.23
CA PRO A 393 -16.04 -1.28 24.13
C PRO A 393 -16.40 0.18 24.40
N ALA A 394 -16.40 1.00 23.36
CA ALA A 394 -17.00 2.33 23.44
C ALA A 394 -18.53 2.21 23.38
N ARG A 395 -19.25 3.16 23.99
CA ARG A 395 -20.70 3.20 23.98
C ARG A 395 -21.18 4.50 23.39
N TRP A 396 -22.15 4.39 22.52
CA TRP A 396 -22.79 5.49 21.85
C TRP A 396 -24.25 5.55 22.22
N CYS A 397 -24.71 6.72 22.58
CA CYS A 397 -26.14 7.01 22.68
C CYS A 397 -26.62 7.50 21.30
N THR A 398 -27.53 6.76 20.70
CA THR A 398 -28.20 7.16 19.47
C THR A 398 -29.61 7.58 19.81
N LYS A 399 -29.94 8.85 19.57
CA LYS A 399 -31.28 9.41 19.68
C LYS A 399 -31.87 9.53 18.28
N LYS A 400 -33.10 9.11 18.10
CA LYS A 400 -33.85 9.25 16.84
C LYS A 400 -35.20 9.87 17.13
N VAL A 401 -35.58 10.89 16.38
CA VAL A 401 -36.86 11.52 16.45
C VAL A 401 -37.51 11.56 15.08
N THR A 402 -38.81 11.27 15.06
CA THR A 402 -39.67 11.55 13.90
C THR A 402 -40.65 12.60 14.34
N LEU A 403 -40.83 13.65 13.54
CA LEU A 403 -41.76 14.74 13.77
C LEU A 403 -42.70 14.84 12.59
N ASP A 404 -43.92 15.29 12.88
CA ASP A 404 -44.92 15.66 11.86
C ASP A 404 -45.14 17.17 11.82
N SER A 405 -45.17 17.71 10.64
CA SER A 405 -45.56 19.12 10.41
C SER A 405 -46.49 19.17 9.24
N ARG A 406 -47.80 19.24 9.52
CA ARG A 406 -48.89 19.26 8.52
C ARG A 406 -48.87 18.07 7.58
N GLY A 407 -48.52 16.86 8.07
CA GLY A 407 -48.43 15.64 7.26
C GLY A 407 -47.06 15.42 6.63
N GLU A 408 -46.15 16.39 6.68
CA GLU A 408 -44.75 16.19 6.25
C GLU A 408 -43.93 15.61 7.38
N GLN A 409 -43.37 14.42 7.15
CA GLN A 409 -42.58 13.71 8.15
C GLN A 409 -41.12 14.20 8.14
N LEU A 410 -40.67 14.63 9.31
CA LEU A 410 -39.28 15.08 9.54
C LEU A 410 -38.56 14.10 10.43
N ARG A 411 -37.25 13.92 10.23
CA ARG A 411 -36.43 13.06 11.08
C ARG A 411 -35.13 13.75 11.51
N ALA A 412 -34.73 13.55 12.75
CA ALA A 412 -33.39 13.88 13.21
C ALA A 412 -32.74 12.69 13.91
N THR A 413 -31.41 12.66 13.86
CA THR A 413 -30.63 11.62 14.54
C THR A 413 -29.48 12.27 15.28
N GLY A 414 -29.45 12.10 16.59
CA GLY A 414 -28.33 12.40 17.47
C GLY A 414 -27.41 11.20 17.61
N LEU A 415 -26.13 11.46 17.80
CA LEU A 415 -25.11 10.46 18.08
C LEU A 415 -24.10 11.06 19.05
N GLU A 416 -24.10 10.58 20.28
CA GLU A 416 -23.25 11.09 21.37
C GLU A 416 -22.40 9.95 21.94
N LEU A 417 -21.13 10.22 22.22
CA LEU A 417 -20.24 9.24 22.82
C LEU A 417 -20.43 9.21 24.34
N SER A 418 -21.25 8.27 24.84
CA SER A 418 -21.56 8.15 26.28
C SER A 418 -20.40 7.56 27.09
N TYR A 419 -19.60 6.69 26.48
CA TYR A 419 -18.39 6.12 27.09
C TYR A 419 -17.30 5.92 26.05
N ARG A 420 -16.13 6.54 26.27
CA ARG A 420 -15.03 6.54 25.30
C ARG A 420 -14.43 5.15 25.06
N GLY A 421 -14.29 4.32 26.10
CA GLY A 421 -13.71 2.99 25.99
C GLY A 421 -12.39 2.99 25.20
N TRP A 422 -12.27 2.08 24.23
CA TRP A 422 -11.07 1.95 23.40
C TRP A 422 -10.72 3.21 22.59
N ARG A 423 -11.67 4.08 22.30
CA ARG A 423 -11.45 5.32 21.52
C ARG A 423 -10.59 6.34 22.28
N TYR A 424 -10.54 6.26 23.60
CA TYR A 424 -9.60 7.04 24.40
C TYR A 424 -8.14 6.73 24.02
N HIS A 425 -7.85 5.45 23.80
CA HIS A 425 -6.51 4.99 23.46
C HIS A 425 -6.17 5.14 21.97
N TYR A 426 -7.18 5.22 21.08
CA TYR A 426 -7.02 5.24 19.62
C TYR A 426 -7.74 6.41 18.96
N PRO A 427 -7.20 7.64 19.09
CA PRO A 427 -7.86 8.87 18.62
C PRO A 427 -8.00 8.97 17.09
N TYR A 428 -7.41 8.06 16.33
CA TYR A 428 -7.50 8.00 14.87
C TYR A 428 -8.87 7.52 14.34
N ALA A 429 -9.68 6.90 15.20
CA ALA A 429 -11.04 6.48 14.88
C ALA A 429 -12.03 7.62 15.16
N GLN A 430 -11.98 8.66 14.33
CA GLN A 430 -12.89 9.79 14.47
C GLN A 430 -14.30 9.42 14.03
N THR A 431 -15.29 9.84 14.80
CA THR A 431 -16.71 9.83 14.44
C THR A 431 -17.28 11.19 14.86
N GLN A 432 -17.99 11.82 13.96
CA GLN A 432 -18.58 13.13 14.25
C GLN A 432 -19.80 12.94 15.16
N GLU A 433 -19.74 13.50 16.35
CA GLU A 433 -20.87 13.58 17.25
C GLU A 433 -21.92 14.56 16.69
N ARG A 434 -23.18 14.27 16.92
CA ARG A 434 -24.32 15.12 16.58
C ARG A 434 -25.24 15.22 17.78
N TYR A 435 -25.39 16.40 18.27
CA TYR A 435 -26.27 16.68 19.38
C TYR A 435 -27.74 16.58 18.93
N LEU A 436 -28.59 15.99 19.79
CA LEU A 436 -30.04 16.03 19.71
C LEU A 436 -30.59 16.10 21.14
N PRO A 437 -31.44 17.10 21.48
CA PRO A 437 -32.05 17.20 22.78
C PRO A 437 -32.89 15.95 23.10
N ASP A 438 -33.16 15.72 24.39
CA ASP A 438 -34.14 14.73 24.80
C ASP A 438 -35.55 15.34 24.59
N LEU A 439 -36.37 14.65 23.81
CA LEU A 439 -37.71 15.08 23.42
C LEU A 439 -38.76 14.08 23.89
N HIS A 440 -40.02 14.51 23.99
CA HIS A 440 -41.15 13.67 24.39
C HIS A 440 -42.16 13.56 23.25
N GLU A 441 -42.80 12.40 23.10
CA GLU A 441 -43.89 12.22 22.16
C GLU A 441 -45.06 13.18 22.49
N GLY A 442 -45.58 13.84 21.45
CA GLY A 442 -46.56 14.90 21.57
C GLY A 442 -45.97 16.31 21.83
N GLU A 443 -44.68 16.43 22.09
CA GLU A 443 -44.03 17.73 22.27
C GLU A 443 -44.08 18.52 20.96
N VAL A 444 -44.41 19.83 21.04
CA VAL A 444 -44.45 20.76 19.92
C VAL A 444 -43.19 21.59 19.93
N VAL A 445 -42.48 21.58 18.82
CA VAL A 445 -41.25 22.36 18.56
C VAL A 445 -41.49 23.40 17.48
N THR A 446 -40.80 24.53 17.56
CA THR A 446 -40.89 25.62 16.58
C THR A 446 -39.98 25.37 15.40
N VAL A 447 -40.47 25.56 14.22
CA VAL A 447 -39.68 25.58 12.97
C VAL A 447 -39.09 26.98 12.81
N THR A 448 -37.76 27.08 12.95
CA THR A 448 -37.06 28.37 12.91
C THR A 448 -36.51 28.68 11.52
N ASN A 449 -36.19 27.65 10.73
CA ASN A 449 -35.67 27.82 9.37
C ASN A 449 -35.99 26.60 8.51
N LYS A 450 -36.22 26.85 7.19
CA LYS A 450 -36.49 25.81 6.19
C LYS A 450 -35.53 26.00 5.02
N GLN A 451 -34.76 24.99 4.64
CA GLN A 451 -33.80 25.09 3.54
C GLN A 451 -34.03 23.99 2.52
N LEU A 452 -34.20 24.37 1.24
CA LEU A 452 -34.17 23.46 0.12
C LEU A 452 -32.78 23.51 -0.50
N VAL A 453 -32.04 22.40 -0.39
CA VAL A 453 -30.65 22.29 -0.87
C VAL A 453 -30.59 21.39 -2.09
N GLU A 454 -30.17 21.96 -3.21
CA GLU A 454 -29.89 21.22 -4.43
C GLU A 454 -28.51 20.56 -4.32
N LYS A 455 -28.43 19.27 -4.63
CA LYS A 455 -27.22 18.46 -4.63
C LYS A 455 -27.17 17.60 -5.87
N GLU A 456 -26.02 17.06 -6.14
CA GLU A 456 -25.80 16.10 -7.20
C GLU A 456 -25.23 14.80 -6.65
N THR A 457 -25.63 13.69 -7.24
CA THR A 457 -25.02 12.40 -6.95
C THR A 457 -23.53 12.45 -7.30
N GLN A 458 -22.70 11.77 -6.52
CA GLN A 458 -21.24 11.80 -6.69
C GLN A 458 -20.73 10.45 -7.20
N PRO A 459 -19.74 10.45 -8.12
CA PRO A 459 -19.11 9.21 -8.57
C PRO A 459 -18.40 8.48 -7.41
N PRO A 460 -18.13 7.18 -7.55
CA PRO A 460 -17.39 6.45 -6.56
C PRO A 460 -15.99 7.06 -6.37
N GLN A 461 -15.53 7.15 -5.14
CA GLN A 461 -14.20 7.68 -4.85
C GLN A 461 -13.09 6.79 -5.41
N ARG A 462 -12.00 7.41 -5.88
CA ARG A 462 -10.79 6.70 -6.29
C ARG A 462 -10.19 5.95 -5.11
N TRP A 463 -9.52 4.85 -5.43
CA TRP A 463 -8.82 4.08 -4.41
C TRP A 463 -7.75 4.91 -3.70
N GLY A 464 -7.78 4.92 -2.36
CA GLY A 464 -6.61 5.20 -1.55
C GLY A 464 -5.71 3.95 -1.44
N GLN A 465 -4.42 4.13 -1.12
CA GLN A 465 -3.48 2.99 -1.03
C GLN A 465 -3.95 1.95 0.01
N GLY A 466 -4.40 2.38 1.18
CA GLY A 466 -4.89 1.48 2.22
C GLY A 466 -6.14 0.70 1.81
N GLN A 467 -7.08 1.36 1.12
CA GLN A 467 -8.28 0.70 0.60
C GLN A 467 -7.94 -0.34 -0.47
N LEU A 468 -7.01 -0.01 -1.39
CA LEU A 468 -6.56 -0.95 -2.42
C LEU A 468 -5.85 -2.16 -1.81
N ILE A 469 -4.99 -1.97 -0.79
CA ILE A 469 -4.33 -3.07 -0.08
C ILE A 469 -5.35 -4.01 0.57
N LYS A 470 -6.39 -3.46 1.21
CA LYS A 470 -7.49 -4.27 1.75
C LYS A 470 -8.21 -5.06 0.65
N LYS A 471 -8.48 -4.41 -0.49
CA LYS A 471 -9.13 -5.07 -1.63
C LYS A 471 -8.26 -6.16 -2.24
N MET A 472 -6.95 -5.94 -2.35
CA MET A 472 -5.99 -6.97 -2.77
C MET A 472 -5.98 -8.17 -1.80
N ASP A 473 -6.02 -7.93 -0.47
CA ASP A 473 -6.09 -8.98 0.54
C ASP A 473 -7.37 -9.81 0.42
N GLU A 474 -8.51 -9.14 0.27
CA GLU A 474 -9.82 -9.79 0.06
C GLU A 474 -9.86 -10.69 -1.19
N LEU A 475 -9.18 -10.28 -2.26
CA LEU A 475 -9.13 -10.98 -3.54
C LEU A 475 -7.98 -12.00 -3.65
N GLY A 476 -7.15 -12.16 -2.63
CA GLY A 476 -5.97 -13.03 -2.66
C GLY A 476 -4.87 -12.56 -3.61
N LEU A 477 -4.80 -11.25 -3.90
CA LEU A 477 -3.78 -10.67 -4.78
C LEU A 477 -2.51 -10.33 -4.00
N GLY A 478 -1.46 -11.09 -4.23
CA GLY A 478 -0.18 -10.94 -3.56
C GLY A 478 -0.22 -11.28 -2.07
N THR A 479 0.90 -11.16 -1.40
CA THR A 479 1.09 -11.53 0.00
C THR A 479 1.21 -10.31 0.92
N LYS A 480 1.20 -10.53 2.23
CA LYS A 480 1.53 -9.53 3.24
C LYS A 480 2.85 -8.78 2.94
N SER A 481 3.81 -9.44 2.31
CA SER A 481 5.12 -8.88 1.96
C SER A 481 5.14 -8.10 0.65
N THR A 482 4.22 -8.37 -0.30
CA THR A 482 4.35 -7.87 -1.67
C THR A 482 3.33 -6.81 -2.08
N ARG A 483 2.14 -6.72 -1.43
CA ARG A 483 1.05 -5.80 -1.85
C ARG A 483 1.49 -4.34 -1.96
N HIS A 484 2.20 -3.84 -0.97
CA HIS A 484 2.68 -2.45 -0.97
C HIS A 484 3.76 -2.20 -2.04
N GLU A 485 4.59 -3.20 -2.35
CA GLU A 485 5.59 -3.13 -3.42
C GLU A 485 4.95 -3.12 -4.81
N ILE A 486 3.86 -3.86 -5.04
CA ILE A 486 3.10 -3.81 -6.30
C ILE A 486 2.60 -2.39 -6.56
N ILE A 487 1.98 -1.73 -5.57
CA ILE A 487 1.52 -0.34 -5.72
C ILE A 487 2.68 0.60 -6.02
N LYS A 488 3.81 0.44 -5.33
CA LYS A 488 5.04 1.20 -5.58
C LYS A 488 5.56 0.99 -7.01
N LYS A 489 5.60 -0.26 -7.49
CA LYS A 489 6.00 -0.61 -8.86
C LYS A 489 5.08 0.02 -9.90
N LEU A 490 3.76 -0.04 -9.74
CA LEU A 490 2.81 0.61 -10.64
C LEU A 490 3.08 2.12 -10.77
N ALA A 491 3.36 2.79 -9.66
CA ALA A 491 3.71 4.21 -9.66
C ALA A 491 5.08 4.49 -10.30
N GLN A 492 6.09 3.68 -10.00
CA GLN A 492 7.44 3.81 -10.58
C GLN A 492 7.45 3.60 -12.09
N ARG A 493 6.62 2.68 -12.59
CA ARG A 493 6.45 2.41 -14.03
C ARG A 493 5.59 3.45 -14.74
N GLY A 494 4.97 4.37 -14.00
CA GLY A 494 4.17 5.43 -14.59
C GLY A 494 2.78 4.98 -15.03
N TYR A 495 2.29 3.85 -14.50
CA TYR A 495 0.93 3.39 -14.74
C TYR A 495 -0.10 4.15 -13.90
N VAL A 496 0.27 4.57 -12.69
CA VAL A 496 -0.65 5.25 -11.79
C VAL A 496 -0.03 6.47 -11.12
N ASP A 497 -0.85 7.45 -10.87
CA ASP A 497 -0.62 8.53 -9.92
C ASP A 497 -1.03 8.04 -8.52
N VAL A 498 -0.34 8.48 -7.47
CA VAL A 498 -0.47 7.83 -6.15
C VAL A 498 -1.35 8.54 -5.12
N ASN A 499 -1.80 9.76 -5.34
CA ASN A 499 -2.65 10.48 -4.37
C ASN A 499 -3.68 11.35 -5.07
N PRO A 500 -4.89 10.85 -5.29
CA PRO A 500 -5.35 9.46 -5.19
C PRO A 500 -4.79 8.56 -6.30
N LEU A 501 -5.02 7.24 -6.22
CA LEU A 501 -4.61 6.31 -7.27
C LEU A 501 -5.44 6.56 -8.54
N ARG A 502 -4.77 7.04 -9.59
CA ARG A 502 -5.37 7.34 -10.90
C ARG A 502 -4.56 6.69 -12.00
N PRO A 503 -5.18 5.90 -12.91
CA PRO A 503 -4.47 5.30 -14.02
C PRO A 503 -4.10 6.35 -15.08
N THR A 504 -3.02 6.09 -15.82
CA THR A 504 -2.59 6.83 -17.00
C THR A 504 -3.23 6.25 -18.26
N GLY A 505 -3.12 6.90 -19.41
CA GLY A 505 -3.64 6.39 -20.68
C GLY A 505 -3.01 5.06 -21.07
N ILE A 506 -1.68 4.92 -20.89
CA ILE A 506 -1.01 3.63 -21.14
C ILE A 506 -1.49 2.52 -20.19
N ALA A 507 -1.79 2.85 -18.94
CA ALA A 507 -2.37 1.89 -18.00
C ALA A 507 -3.73 1.38 -18.50
N CYS A 508 -4.58 2.28 -18.99
CA CYS A 508 -5.87 1.94 -19.56
C CYS A 508 -5.70 1.04 -20.80
N SER A 509 -4.79 1.40 -21.73
CA SER A 509 -4.55 0.60 -22.94
C SER A 509 -3.96 -0.77 -22.64
N VAL A 510 -2.99 -0.87 -21.72
CA VAL A 510 -2.44 -2.17 -21.28
C VAL A 510 -3.54 -3.04 -20.68
N THR A 511 -4.33 -2.48 -19.76
CA THR A 511 -5.41 -3.23 -19.11
C THR A 511 -6.46 -3.66 -20.13
N GLN A 512 -6.90 -2.77 -21.02
CA GLN A 512 -7.90 -3.08 -22.04
C GLN A 512 -7.44 -4.17 -23.00
N SER A 513 -6.19 -4.12 -23.46
CA SER A 513 -5.62 -5.16 -24.31
C SER A 513 -5.57 -6.51 -23.59
N LEU A 514 -5.10 -6.54 -22.35
CA LEU A 514 -5.06 -7.78 -21.57
C LEU A 514 -6.47 -8.32 -21.23
N GLU A 515 -7.43 -7.47 -20.89
CA GLU A 515 -8.82 -7.89 -20.64
C GLU A 515 -9.48 -8.48 -21.87
N ARG A 516 -9.18 -7.95 -23.06
CA ARG A 516 -9.78 -8.40 -24.31
C ARG A 516 -9.16 -9.71 -24.80
N TYR A 517 -7.85 -9.85 -24.75
CA TYR A 517 -7.13 -10.95 -25.39
C TYR A 517 -6.54 -11.98 -24.42
N ALA A 518 -6.34 -11.62 -23.17
CA ALA A 518 -5.83 -12.51 -22.13
C ALA A 518 -6.53 -12.24 -20.76
N PRO A 519 -7.87 -12.36 -20.68
CA PRO A 519 -8.65 -11.93 -19.52
C PRO A 519 -8.23 -12.60 -18.21
N THR A 520 -7.68 -13.82 -18.28
CA THR A 520 -7.18 -14.54 -17.10
C THR A 520 -6.08 -13.79 -16.34
N ILE A 521 -5.26 -12.99 -17.04
CA ILE A 521 -4.18 -12.21 -16.42
C ILE A 521 -4.70 -11.02 -15.62
N THR A 522 -5.86 -10.48 -15.98
CA THR A 522 -6.44 -9.30 -15.33
C THR A 522 -7.40 -9.65 -14.21
N LYS A 523 -7.76 -10.92 -14.09
CA LYS A 523 -8.68 -11.43 -13.06
C LYS A 523 -7.91 -11.97 -11.85
N PRO A 524 -8.45 -11.82 -10.62
CA PRO A 524 -7.80 -12.32 -9.41
C PRO A 524 -7.69 -13.85 -9.32
N GLU A 525 -8.60 -14.59 -9.96
CA GLU A 525 -8.79 -16.02 -9.78
C GLU A 525 -7.53 -16.82 -10.12
N MET A 526 -6.89 -16.51 -11.24
CA MET A 526 -5.65 -17.19 -11.65
C MET A 526 -4.52 -16.96 -10.62
N THR A 527 -4.35 -15.72 -10.17
CA THR A 527 -3.34 -15.41 -9.15
C THR A 527 -3.63 -16.14 -7.85
N ARG A 528 -4.89 -16.19 -7.43
CA ARG A 528 -5.31 -16.90 -6.22
C ARG A 528 -5.05 -18.40 -6.32
N LEU A 529 -5.37 -19.03 -7.45
CA LEU A 529 -5.07 -20.46 -7.68
C LEU A 529 -3.57 -20.76 -7.55
N LEU A 530 -2.71 -19.94 -8.15
CA LEU A 530 -1.25 -20.10 -8.04
C LEU A 530 -0.76 -19.89 -6.59
N GLU A 531 -1.32 -18.94 -5.84
CA GLU A 531 -0.97 -18.77 -4.41
C GLU A 531 -1.42 -19.99 -3.58
N GLU A 532 -2.61 -20.55 -3.85
CA GLU A 532 -3.11 -21.78 -3.21
C GLU A 532 -2.22 -23.00 -3.53
N GLU A 533 -1.72 -23.11 -4.76
CA GLU A 533 -0.75 -24.16 -5.13
C GLU A 533 0.60 -23.99 -4.43
N MET A 534 1.09 -22.75 -4.31
CA MET A 534 2.30 -22.45 -3.53
C MET A 534 2.12 -22.75 -2.03
N ASP A 535 0.92 -22.56 -1.48
CA ASP A 535 0.62 -22.96 -0.10
C ASP A 535 0.61 -24.49 0.07
N LYS A 536 0.20 -25.24 -0.95
CA LYS A 536 0.30 -26.73 -0.95
C LYS A 536 1.76 -27.23 -0.97
N ILE A 537 2.70 -26.45 -1.50
CA ILE A 537 4.16 -26.78 -1.35
C ILE A 537 4.57 -26.70 0.12
N LYS A 538 4.10 -25.71 0.87
CA LYS A 538 4.41 -25.56 2.31
C LYS A 538 3.99 -26.77 3.13
N THR A 539 2.88 -27.40 2.76
CA THR A 539 2.36 -28.61 3.40
C THR A 539 2.96 -29.91 2.84
N GLY A 540 3.83 -29.83 1.82
CA GLY A 540 4.40 -30.98 1.14
C GLY A 540 3.42 -31.75 0.24
N THR A 541 2.25 -31.19 -0.06
CA THR A 541 1.22 -31.82 -0.91
C THR A 541 1.53 -31.70 -2.40
N LEU A 542 2.21 -30.62 -2.82
CA LEU A 542 2.68 -30.42 -4.20
C LEU A 542 4.20 -30.18 -4.20
N SER A 543 4.87 -30.54 -5.31
CA SER A 543 6.26 -30.18 -5.52
C SER A 543 6.40 -28.79 -6.17
N LYS A 544 7.54 -28.16 -5.99
CA LYS A 544 7.90 -26.90 -6.64
C LYS A 544 7.86 -27.02 -8.17
N GLU A 545 8.42 -28.10 -8.69
CA GLU A 545 8.51 -28.39 -10.12
C GLU A 545 7.13 -28.48 -10.76
N PHE A 546 6.19 -29.18 -10.13
CA PHE A 546 4.81 -29.28 -10.61
C PHE A 546 4.16 -27.90 -10.75
N VAL A 547 4.27 -27.05 -9.71
CA VAL A 547 3.65 -25.71 -9.71
C VAL A 547 4.28 -24.80 -10.78
N VAL A 548 5.61 -24.85 -10.95
CA VAL A 548 6.29 -24.06 -11.98
C VAL A 548 5.87 -24.51 -13.37
N VAL A 549 5.87 -25.82 -13.67
CA VAL A 549 5.45 -26.38 -14.97
C VAL A 549 4.00 -26.07 -15.27
N SER A 550 3.09 -26.31 -14.33
CA SER A 550 1.66 -25.99 -14.47
C SER A 550 1.46 -24.51 -14.81
N SER A 551 2.12 -23.63 -14.07
CA SER A 551 2.08 -22.18 -14.28
C SER A 551 2.65 -21.77 -15.66
N THR A 552 3.73 -22.41 -16.12
CA THR A 552 4.33 -22.16 -17.43
C THR A 552 3.39 -22.57 -18.56
N ASN A 553 2.70 -23.70 -18.44
CA ASN A 553 1.73 -24.15 -19.44
C ASN A 553 0.54 -23.17 -19.58
N ILE A 554 0.06 -22.62 -18.48
CA ILE A 554 -0.98 -21.57 -18.50
C ILE A 554 -0.45 -20.33 -19.25
N LEU A 555 0.80 -19.91 -18.97
CA LEU A 555 1.40 -18.76 -19.62
C LEU A 555 1.61 -18.97 -21.11
N ASP A 556 1.98 -20.18 -21.55
CA ASP A 556 2.17 -20.54 -22.95
C ASP A 556 0.87 -20.35 -23.76
N MET A 557 -0.24 -20.84 -23.23
CA MET A 557 -1.56 -20.62 -23.84
C MET A 557 -1.93 -19.15 -23.94
N VAL A 558 -1.59 -18.37 -22.92
CA VAL A 558 -1.82 -16.92 -22.89
C VAL A 558 -0.98 -16.23 -23.95
N LEU A 559 0.30 -16.58 -24.08
CA LEU A 559 1.20 -16.00 -25.08
C LEU A 559 0.72 -16.30 -26.50
N SER A 560 0.27 -17.53 -26.78
CA SER A 560 -0.28 -17.89 -28.10
C SER A 560 -1.44 -16.96 -28.49
N THR A 561 -2.37 -16.72 -27.57
CA THR A 561 -3.50 -15.80 -27.82
C THR A 561 -3.04 -14.35 -28.02
N LEU A 562 -2.02 -13.91 -27.28
CA LEU A 562 -1.49 -12.56 -27.40
C LEU A 562 -0.72 -12.35 -28.71
N ASP A 563 -0.01 -13.38 -29.20
CA ASP A 563 0.74 -13.32 -30.45
C ASP A 563 -0.20 -13.22 -31.67
N GLU A 564 -1.32 -13.92 -31.67
CA GLU A 564 -2.37 -13.81 -32.72
C GLU A 564 -2.92 -12.38 -32.86
N GLN A 565 -2.87 -11.59 -31.79
CA GLN A 565 -3.44 -10.24 -31.72
C GLN A 565 -2.39 -9.13 -31.61
N LEU A 566 -1.14 -9.43 -31.94
CA LEU A 566 0.01 -8.56 -31.75
C LEU A 566 -0.17 -7.18 -32.39
N GLU A 567 -0.69 -7.11 -33.62
CA GLU A 567 -0.84 -5.83 -34.34
C GLU A 567 -1.85 -4.91 -33.67
N GLU A 568 -3.02 -5.43 -33.27
CA GLU A 568 -4.07 -4.66 -32.60
C GLU A 568 -3.61 -4.19 -31.21
N ILE A 569 -2.94 -5.06 -30.47
CA ILE A 569 -2.35 -4.73 -29.17
C ILE A 569 -1.31 -3.61 -29.35
N SER A 570 -0.42 -3.74 -30.33
CA SER A 570 0.62 -2.74 -30.61
C SER A 570 0.03 -1.37 -30.94
N LYS A 571 -1.03 -1.33 -31.74
CA LYS A 571 -1.75 -0.09 -32.08
C LYS A 571 -2.35 0.56 -30.84
N SER A 572 -3.11 -0.22 -30.04
CA SER A 572 -3.74 0.26 -28.80
C SER A 572 -2.74 0.82 -27.80
N LEU A 573 -1.60 0.13 -27.59
CA LEU A 573 -0.55 0.57 -26.68
C LEU A 573 0.14 1.87 -27.16
N GLN A 574 0.39 2.00 -28.48
CA GLN A 574 0.99 3.22 -29.04
C GLN A 574 0.03 4.41 -28.95
N GLU A 575 -1.27 4.20 -29.17
CA GLU A 575 -2.31 5.24 -28.96
C GLU A 575 -2.36 5.70 -27.49
N GLY A 576 -2.33 4.78 -26.53
CA GLY A 576 -2.27 5.12 -25.10
C GLY A 576 -1.04 5.93 -24.72
N LEU A 577 0.12 5.57 -25.25
CA LEU A 577 1.37 6.31 -25.05
C LEU A 577 1.32 7.72 -25.66
N ARG A 578 0.72 7.84 -26.85
CA ARG A 578 0.49 9.13 -27.50
C ARG A 578 -0.44 10.01 -26.66
N GLY A 579 -1.54 9.44 -26.18
CA GLY A 579 -2.47 10.14 -25.30
C GLY A 579 -1.83 10.66 -23.99
N ASP A 580 -0.93 9.88 -23.39
CA ASP A 580 -0.17 10.30 -22.21
C ASP A 580 0.87 11.38 -22.50
N ALA A 581 1.44 11.40 -23.73
CA ALA A 581 2.39 12.41 -24.15
C ALA A 581 1.70 13.70 -24.65
N THR A 582 0.39 13.68 -24.92
CA THR A 582 -0.38 14.81 -25.40
C THR A 582 -0.61 15.81 -24.27
N VAL A 583 -0.21 17.06 -24.51
CA VAL A 583 -0.38 18.18 -23.58
C VAL A 583 -1.70 18.92 -23.83
N GLY A 584 -2.14 19.00 -25.07
CA GLY A 584 -3.36 19.71 -25.47
C GLY A 584 -3.44 19.86 -26.97
N THR A 585 -4.23 20.84 -27.41
CA THR A 585 -4.49 21.14 -28.82
C THR A 585 -3.65 22.34 -29.27
N CYS A 586 -3.12 22.29 -30.46
CA CYS A 586 -2.31 23.36 -31.02
C CYS A 586 -3.17 24.58 -31.36
N PRO A 587 -2.86 25.79 -30.88
CA PRO A 587 -3.65 26.98 -31.16
C PRO A 587 -3.54 27.46 -32.62
N GLN A 588 -2.55 26.97 -33.40
CA GLN A 588 -2.32 27.36 -34.79
C GLN A 588 -2.99 26.43 -35.81
N CYS A 589 -3.05 25.11 -35.52
CA CYS A 589 -3.54 24.16 -36.53
C CYS A 589 -4.43 23.04 -35.94
N SER A 590 -4.84 23.16 -34.69
CA SER A 590 -5.72 22.23 -33.98
C SER A 590 -5.21 20.78 -33.88
N SER A 591 -3.95 20.50 -34.25
CA SER A 591 -3.32 19.18 -34.08
C SER A 591 -2.85 18.99 -32.64
N ASP A 592 -2.56 17.75 -32.23
CA ASP A 592 -2.05 17.44 -30.88
C ASP A 592 -0.73 18.17 -30.58
N LEU A 593 -0.64 18.71 -29.38
CA LEU A 593 0.61 19.17 -28.78
C LEU A 593 1.21 18.06 -27.93
N ILE A 594 2.40 17.58 -28.27
CA ILE A 594 3.05 16.45 -27.61
C ILE A 594 4.44 16.83 -27.11
N VAL A 595 4.84 16.23 -25.97
CA VAL A 595 6.20 16.38 -25.43
C VAL A 595 7.18 15.65 -26.34
N ARG A 596 8.13 16.39 -26.92
CA ARG A 596 9.19 15.89 -27.80
C ARG A 596 10.59 16.20 -27.27
N ARG A 597 11.60 15.57 -27.86
CA ARG A 597 13.02 15.91 -27.67
C ARG A 597 13.62 16.38 -28.96
N SER A 598 14.38 17.45 -28.91
CA SER A 598 15.17 17.93 -30.02
C SER A 598 16.40 17.03 -30.28
N LYS A 599 17.00 17.10 -31.47
CA LYS A 599 18.28 16.42 -31.77
C LYS A 599 19.40 16.77 -30.79
N ARG A 600 19.38 17.98 -30.20
CA ARG A 600 20.33 18.47 -29.17
C ARG A 600 19.94 18.09 -27.74
N GLY A 601 18.98 17.16 -27.55
CA GLY A 601 18.56 16.65 -26.24
C GLY A 601 17.63 17.56 -25.45
N GLY A 602 17.30 18.76 -25.91
CA GLY A 602 16.33 19.66 -25.29
C GLY A 602 14.92 19.11 -25.38
N ARG A 603 14.10 19.37 -24.35
CA ARG A 603 12.69 18.97 -24.33
C ARG A 603 11.80 20.18 -24.67
N PHE A 604 10.70 19.91 -25.37
CA PHE A 604 9.73 20.94 -25.74
C PHE A 604 8.36 20.31 -25.98
N VAL A 605 7.31 21.09 -25.85
CA VAL A 605 5.98 20.76 -26.39
C VAL A 605 5.99 21.15 -27.84
N GLY A 606 5.76 20.21 -28.74
CA GLY A 606 5.75 20.48 -30.19
C GLY A 606 4.47 20.01 -30.85
N CYS A 607 4.04 20.72 -31.87
CA CYS A 607 2.88 20.34 -32.68
C CYS A 607 3.11 19.02 -33.42
N SER A 608 2.11 18.15 -33.45
CA SER A 608 2.15 16.91 -34.22
C SER A 608 2.04 17.14 -35.73
N GLY A 609 1.54 18.31 -36.15
CA GLY A 609 1.44 18.73 -37.55
C GLY A 609 2.76 19.19 -38.19
N TYR A 610 3.90 19.12 -37.47
CA TYR A 610 5.22 19.41 -38.06
C TYR A 610 5.53 18.48 -39.26
N PRO A 611 6.09 18.99 -40.38
CA PRO A 611 6.68 20.32 -40.59
C PRO A 611 5.68 21.42 -41.03
N LYS A 612 4.41 21.10 -41.30
CA LYS A 612 3.42 22.10 -41.72
C LYS A 612 3.10 23.14 -40.64
N CYS A 613 3.18 22.76 -39.36
CA CYS A 613 3.03 23.64 -38.22
C CYS A 613 4.28 23.54 -37.32
N THR A 614 4.93 24.67 -37.05
CA THR A 614 6.19 24.76 -36.28
C THR A 614 5.96 25.19 -34.83
N PHE A 615 4.72 25.25 -34.35
CA PHE A 615 4.40 25.66 -32.99
C PHE A 615 5.13 24.78 -31.96
N GLY A 616 5.79 25.44 -31.01
CA GLY A 616 6.52 24.76 -29.96
C GLY A 616 6.75 25.62 -28.71
N LEU A 617 6.75 25.00 -27.55
CA LEU A 617 6.98 25.63 -26.27
C LEU A 617 8.14 24.94 -25.54
N PRO A 618 9.12 25.69 -24.98
CA PRO A 618 10.25 25.09 -24.30
C PRO A 618 9.84 24.43 -22.98
N LEU A 619 10.57 23.39 -22.63
CA LEU A 619 10.41 22.67 -21.35
C LEU A 619 11.77 22.54 -20.63
N PRO A 620 11.79 22.39 -19.29
CA PRO A 620 13.01 22.20 -18.53
C PRO A 620 13.85 21.03 -19.06
N LYS A 621 15.16 21.25 -19.23
CA LYS A 621 16.10 20.23 -19.78
C LYS A 621 16.26 19.02 -18.85
N SER A 622 16.17 19.21 -17.51
CA SER A 622 16.37 18.18 -16.48
C SER A 622 15.08 17.90 -15.69
N GLY A 623 15.09 16.83 -14.91
CA GLY A 623 13.94 16.37 -14.12
C GLY A 623 12.95 15.50 -14.92
N ARG A 624 12.11 14.76 -14.22
CA ARG A 624 11.04 13.93 -14.81
C ARG A 624 9.79 14.80 -15.02
N LEU A 625 9.35 14.93 -16.28
CA LEU A 625 8.10 15.63 -16.59
C LEU A 625 6.90 14.71 -16.31
N ARG A 626 5.86 15.29 -15.75
CA ARG A 626 4.58 14.63 -15.49
C ARG A 626 3.45 15.52 -16.01
N ILE A 627 2.81 15.09 -17.09
CA ILE A 627 1.61 15.74 -17.61
C ILE A 627 0.46 15.34 -16.71
N THR A 628 -0.22 16.32 -16.11
CA THR A 628 -1.35 16.07 -15.22
C THR A 628 -2.65 16.01 -16.02
N ALA A 629 -3.70 15.50 -15.40
CA ALA A 629 -5.04 15.54 -16.00
C ALA A 629 -5.73 16.92 -15.90
N ARG A 630 -5.17 17.83 -15.08
CA ARG A 630 -5.72 19.17 -14.93
C ARG A 630 -5.40 20.01 -16.16
N LYS A 631 -6.39 20.67 -16.70
CA LYS A 631 -6.24 21.62 -17.80
C LYS A 631 -6.08 23.04 -17.28
N CYS A 632 -5.41 23.87 -18.06
CA CYS A 632 -5.37 25.30 -17.86
C CYS A 632 -6.77 25.90 -18.09
N LYS A 633 -7.11 26.96 -17.37
CA LYS A 633 -8.39 27.66 -17.54
C LYS A 633 -8.41 28.53 -18.80
N GLU A 634 -7.25 29.00 -19.24
CA GLU A 634 -7.07 29.93 -20.37
C GLU A 634 -6.68 29.23 -21.68
N HIS A 635 -5.99 28.07 -21.57
CA HIS A 635 -5.49 27.34 -22.72
C HIS A 635 -5.96 25.88 -22.66
N ASP A 636 -6.28 25.29 -23.79
CA ASP A 636 -6.60 23.84 -23.83
C ASP A 636 -5.33 22.98 -23.68
N MET A 637 -4.62 23.19 -22.58
CA MET A 637 -3.36 22.49 -22.28
C MET A 637 -3.39 21.92 -20.85
N ARG A 638 -2.93 20.69 -20.73
CA ARG A 638 -2.71 20.01 -19.44
C ARG A 638 -1.56 20.65 -18.68
N LEU A 639 -1.71 20.77 -17.36
CA LEU A 639 -0.65 21.29 -16.50
C LEU A 639 0.49 20.26 -16.35
N ILE A 640 1.73 20.75 -16.35
CA ILE A 640 2.93 19.93 -16.22
C ILE A 640 3.56 20.12 -14.85
N LYS A 641 3.95 19.03 -14.20
CA LYS A 641 4.81 19.02 -13.01
C LYS A 641 6.18 18.48 -13.37
N VAL A 642 7.21 18.96 -12.69
CA VAL A 642 8.59 18.54 -12.87
C VAL A 642 9.11 17.96 -11.56
N GLN A 643 9.73 16.79 -11.63
CA GLN A 643 10.40 16.15 -10.51
C GLN A 643 11.91 16.10 -10.75
N SER A 644 12.69 16.59 -9.80
CA SER A 644 14.16 16.44 -9.78
C SER A 644 14.58 15.90 -8.40
N GLY A 645 15.05 14.67 -8.39
CA GLY A 645 15.32 13.95 -7.15
C GLY A 645 14.05 13.82 -6.29
N LYS A 646 14.12 14.30 -5.05
CA LYS A 646 12.96 14.33 -4.12
C LYS A 646 12.08 15.58 -4.25
N ARG A 647 12.48 16.57 -5.04
CA ARG A 647 11.76 17.84 -5.20
C ARG A 647 10.78 17.77 -6.37
N PHE A 648 9.57 18.28 -6.13
CA PHE A 648 8.55 18.49 -7.15
C PHE A 648 8.27 19.98 -7.25
N TRP A 649 8.15 20.50 -8.47
CA TRP A 649 7.60 21.84 -8.67
C TRP A 649 6.54 21.81 -9.78
N ASP A 650 5.60 22.70 -9.67
CA ASP A 650 4.54 22.85 -10.65
C ASP A 650 5.02 23.80 -11.74
N LEU A 651 5.20 23.30 -12.96
CA LEU A 651 5.49 24.13 -14.12
C LEU A 651 4.22 24.86 -14.58
N GLY A 652 3.06 24.32 -14.24
CA GLY A 652 1.76 24.84 -14.70
C GLY A 652 1.50 24.58 -16.17
N CYS A 653 0.76 25.48 -16.79
CA CYS A 653 0.50 25.45 -18.23
C CYS A 653 1.77 25.86 -19.00
N PRO A 654 2.23 25.05 -19.99
CA PRO A 654 3.42 25.41 -20.78
C PRO A 654 3.32 26.77 -21.48
N GLN A 655 2.14 27.13 -21.96
CA GLN A 655 1.89 28.42 -22.62
C GLN A 655 1.97 29.58 -21.63
N CYS A 656 1.27 29.50 -20.49
CA CYS A 656 1.33 30.54 -19.46
C CYS A 656 2.75 30.71 -18.93
N ASN A 657 3.47 29.59 -18.70
CA ASN A 657 4.86 29.63 -18.25
C ASN A 657 5.78 30.32 -19.26
N TYR A 658 5.61 30.02 -20.54
CA TYR A 658 6.40 30.63 -21.61
C TYR A 658 6.10 32.13 -21.75
N SER A 659 4.82 32.54 -21.70
CA SER A 659 4.42 33.96 -21.74
C SER A 659 5.01 34.75 -20.59
N SER A 660 4.90 34.24 -19.36
CA SER A 660 5.52 34.88 -18.17
C SER A 660 7.05 34.98 -18.27
N TRP A 661 7.70 34.00 -18.86
CA TRP A 661 9.16 34.03 -19.08
C TRP A 661 9.54 35.11 -20.10
N VAL A 662 8.79 35.23 -21.21
CA VAL A 662 9.00 36.27 -22.23
C VAL A 662 8.82 37.66 -21.67
N GLU A 663 7.77 37.90 -20.85
CA GLU A 663 7.51 39.17 -20.19
C GLU A 663 8.63 39.57 -19.24
N LYS A 664 9.09 38.65 -18.40
CA LYS A 664 10.19 38.90 -17.47
C LYS A 664 11.50 39.25 -18.20
N ASN A 665 11.79 38.60 -19.31
CA ASN A 665 12.99 38.90 -20.09
C ASN A 665 12.90 40.26 -20.82
N LYS A 666 11.71 40.62 -21.30
CA LYS A 666 11.48 41.96 -21.89
C LYS A 666 11.63 43.07 -20.83
N SER A 667 11.16 42.83 -19.61
CA SER A 667 11.29 43.78 -18.50
C SER A 667 12.75 43.94 -18.03
N ALA A 668 13.51 42.83 -18.02
CA ALA A 668 14.93 42.83 -17.68
C ALA A 668 15.81 43.56 -18.74
N GLN A 669 15.46 43.46 -20.01
CA GLN A 669 16.13 44.20 -21.08
C GLN A 669 15.84 45.70 -21.04
N LYS A 670 14.61 46.12 -20.63
CA LYS A 670 14.25 47.53 -20.44
C LYS A 670 14.81 48.16 -19.16
N ALA A 671 15.28 47.37 -18.21
CA ALA A 671 15.93 47.85 -16.98
C ALA A 671 17.44 47.86 -17.05
N GLY A 672 18.03 47.40 -18.15
CA GLY A 672 19.48 47.36 -18.44
C GLY A 672 19.94 48.36 -19.53
N ASP A 673 18.98 49.02 -20.21
CA ASP A 673 19.19 50.23 -21.01
C ASP A 673 18.82 51.48 -20.18
#